data_6d17bd81f38383ece9dc69d1951fde8c
#
_entry.id   6d17bd81f38383ece9dc69d1951fde8c
#
_cell.length_a   1.000
_cell.length_b   1.000
_cell.length_c   1.000
_cell.angle_alpha   90.00
_cell.angle_beta   90.00
_cell.angle_gamma   90.00
#
_symmetry.space_group_name_H-M   'P 1'
#
loop_
_entity.id
_entity.type
_entity.pdbx_description
1 polymer ?
#
loop_
_entity_poly.entity_id
_entity_poly.type
_entity_poly.pdbx_seq_one_letter_code
_entity_poly.pdbx_strand_id
1 'polypeptide(L)'
;MPGKILPRAATAALLTLTTLIAPPARADDVTPVTVTVNARAALATAPETGIGSNHAIWDANLGTDQTADLLKDAGVKLLRYPGGSYSDIYHWADHTAPGGYVAPNTDFDTFMRGVRRTGAQAMVTANYGTGTAEEAAAWVRHANVTKGYGVKYWEIGNENYGNGHYGSAWEADDHADKSPAEYARHVVAYADAMKAADPTIKIGAVLTTPANWPDAITAEGDDGSWNKVVLSLAGPKIDFVILHWYPGALDRAGQVPDMIRLTRQQLAAYAGPGSDRIGIAMTEFNTGSSSNGTNTQPGALAAADAYASLLANGVFTVDWWNVHNGIGNVTEVEGHTDYGDFGLLSSGVCNSSGVCEPPLNTPFAPYHALRMVSVFARAGDQFVTAATDQPKVSAHAVRRPNGDLAVMLINSSPDTSYPVAVDYAGFTPAAGAPTVLTHVNGATAITTATTGTATGQTLPPLSLTTVVVRPAALQAGLPGAPGRPAASNVTDRAAVVSWPAAVPGARPIVKYELHRQNGAVSEQLGETAGTSYAVGNLKPGTTYTVNVIARDSGGGVSWASPPLTFTTGTPATSSCAVRFTDQTDWASGYVGAVEITNNGAPVNGWTLGFTWPRPWQSLGSGWSATWTQTGSNVKAVSEPGNASLATGASTTIGFVGNYAGPNLLPTVFTLNGTVCTTRQ
;
A
#
# COMPACT_ATOMS: atom_id res chain seq x y z
N MET A 1 87.12 42.20 38.61
CA MET A 1 87.04 43.48 37.82
C MET A 1 85.88 43.30 36.78
N PRO A 2 84.93 44.21 36.72
CA PRO A 2 83.65 43.94 36.05
C PRO A 2 83.68 44.30 34.54
N GLY A 3 83.15 43.38 33.75
CA GLY A 3 82.92 43.58 32.34
C GLY A 3 81.49 44.14 32.06
N LYS A 4 81.46 45.22 31.32
CA LYS A 4 80.24 45.98 30.94
C LYS A 4 79.43 45.18 29.96
N ILE A 5 78.12 45.02 30.23
CA ILE A 5 77.12 44.46 29.33
C ILE A 5 76.43 45.66 28.67
N LEU A 6 76.47 45.70 27.36
CA LEU A 6 75.67 46.63 26.49
C LEU A 6 74.36 45.98 26.12
N PRO A 7 73.22 46.69 26.09
CA PRO A 7 71.94 46.11 25.69
C PRO A 7 71.77 46.05 24.15
N ARG A 8 71.40 44.88 23.67
CA ARG A 8 70.95 44.69 22.30
C ARG A 8 69.49 45.11 22.16
N ALA A 9 69.25 46.08 21.28
CA ALA A 9 67.92 46.48 20.85
C ALA A 9 67.26 45.34 20.02
N ALA A 10 66.13 44.87 20.46
CA ALA A 10 65.30 43.94 19.72
C ALA A 10 64.40 44.72 18.78
N THR A 11 64.60 44.57 17.47
CA THR A 11 63.72 45.09 16.42
C THR A 11 62.57 44.11 16.27
N ALA A 12 61.37 44.51 16.69
CA ALA A 12 60.15 43.77 16.42
C ALA A 12 59.72 43.91 14.97
N ALA A 13 59.85 42.84 14.18
CA ALA A 13 59.27 42.80 12.81
C ALA A 13 57.77 42.47 12.94
N LEU A 14 56.92 43.40 12.58
CA LEU A 14 55.47 43.23 12.46
C LEU A 14 55.22 42.40 11.20
N LEU A 15 54.92 41.09 11.32
CA LEU A 15 54.39 40.27 10.27
C LEU A 15 52.88 40.60 10.13
N THR A 16 52.53 41.39 9.11
CA THR A 16 51.13 41.50 8.64
C THR A 16 50.72 40.21 7.97
N LEU A 17 49.92 39.40 8.64
CA LEU A 17 49.24 38.22 8.08
C LEU A 17 48.12 38.74 7.16
N THR A 18 48.38 38.87 5.86
CA THR A 18 47.31 39.02 4.87
C THR A 18 46.63 37.66 4.70
N THR A 19 45.48 37.49 5.35
CA THR A 19 44.57 36.40 5.03
C THR A 19 44.11 36.60 3.58
N LEU A 20 44.67 35.80 2.68
CA LEU A 20 44.06 35.57 1.37
C LEU A 20 42.71 34.92 1.60
N ILE A 21 41.64 35.71 1.57
CA ILE A 21 40.28 35.16 1.42
C ILE A 21 40.27 34.61 0.00
N ALA A 22 40.36 33.26 -0.11
CA ALA A 22 40.09 32.60 -1.35
C ALA A 22 38.69 33.06 -1.82
N PRO A 23 38.49 33.42 -3.08
CA PRO A 23 37.18 33.70 -3.60
C PRO A 23 36.33 32.44 -3.34
N PRO A 24 35.01 32.58 -3.01
CA PRO A 24 34.14 31.44 -2.92
C PRO A 24 34.30 30.60 -4.19
N ALA A 25 34.53 29.33 -4.09
CA ALA A 25 34.56 28.43 -5.23
C ALA A 25 33.31 28.76 -6.06
N ARG A 26 33.51 29.17 -7.31
CA ARG A 26 32.42 29.22 -8.28
C ARG A 26 31.77 27.85 -8.22
N ALA A 27 30.48 27.84 -8.02
CA ALA A 27 29.70 26.60 -8.31
C ALA A 27 30.16 26.20 -9.74
N ASP A 28 30.84 25.07 -9.84
CA ASP A 28 31.21 24.51 -11.13
C ASP A 28 29.93 24.53 -11.97
N ASP A 29 30.03 25.02 -13.22
CA ASP A 29 28.93 25.01 -14.18
C ASP A 29 28.62 23.52 -14.51
N VAL A 30 27.89 22.84 -13.60
CA VAL A 30 27.40 21.50 -13.85
C VAL A 30 26.43 21.63 -15.01
N THR A 31 26.76 21.04 -16.15
CA THR A 31 25.88 20.99 -17.30
C THR A 31 24.54 20.39 -16.87
N PRO A 32 23.41 21.06 -17.14
CA PRO A 32 22.11 20.51 -16.79
C PRO A 32 21.91 19.13 -17.39
N VAL A 33 21.42 18.19 -16.57
CA VAL A 33 20.99 16.86 -17.00
C VAL A 33 19.75 17.03 -17.88
N THR A 34 19.77 16.44 -19.07
CA THR A 34 18.60 16.45 -19.95
C THR A 34 17.71 15.27 -19.62
N VAL A 35 16.46 15.55 -19.26
CA VAL A 35 15.39 14.57 -19.10
C VAL A 35 14.39 14.74 -20.23
N THR A 36 14.20 13.71 -21.04
CA THR A 36 13.19 13.70 -22.11
C THR A 36 11.96 12.90 -21.65
N VAL A 37 10.77 13.51 -21.72
CA VAL A 37 9.49 12.86 -21.43
C VAL A 37 8.61 12.89 -22.68
N ASN A 38 8.23 11.71 -23.18
CA ASN A 38 7.32 11.62 -24.33
C ASN A 38 5.92 11.20 -23.88
N ALA A 39 5.05 12.18 -23.66
CA ALA A 39 3.67 11.96 -23.21
C ALA A 39 2.78 11.20 -24.22
N ARG A 40 3.24 10.98 -25.48
CA ARG A 40 2.53 10.21 -26.52
C ARG A 40 2.98 8.76 -26.56
N ALA A 41 4.12 8.41 -25.99
CA ALA A 41 4.66 7.07 -26.01
C ALA A 41 4.17 6.29 -24.76
N ALA A 42 2.95 5.79 -24.82
CA ALA A 42 2.32 5.06 -23.75
C ALA A 42 3.02 3.72 -23.47
N LEU A 43 3.21 3.41 -22.21
CA LEU A 43 3.63 2.12 -21.66
C LEU A 43 2.42 1.41 -21.00
N ALA A 44 2.60 0.76 -19.85
CA ALA A 44 1.48 0.15 -19.14
C ALA A 44 0.61 1.18 -18.40
N THR A 45 -0.62 0.81 -18.09
CA THR A 45 -1.48 1.55 -17.17
C THR A 45 -1.16 1.12 -15.75
N ALA A 46 -1.04 2.08 -14.83
CA ALA A 46 -0.80 1.80 -13.41
C ALA A 46 -1.95 0.97 -12.82
N PRO A 47 -1.66 -0.22 -12.29
CA PRO A 47 -2.69 -1.11 -11.74
C PRO A 47 -3.19 -0.63 -10.38
N GLU A 48 -4.37 -1.08 -9.99
CA GLU A 48 -4.95 -0.80 -8.67
C GLU A 48 -4.12 -1.41 -7.54
N THR A 49 -3.52 -2.59 -7.76
CA THR A 49 -2.75 -3.37 -6.81
C THR A 49 -1.24 -3.11 -6.87
N GLY A 50 -0.79 -2.09 -7.60
CA GLY A 50 0.61 -1.91 -7.99
C GLY A 50 1.62 -1.84 -6.86
N ILE A 51 1.21 -1.43 -5.66
CA ILE A 51 2.09 -1.34 -4.49
C ILE A 51 1.60 -2.33 -3.45
N GLY A 52 2.39 -3.35 -3.19
CA GLY A 52 2.12 -4.38 -2.22
C GLY A 52 3.21 -4.52 -1.16
N SER A 53 2.93 -5.35 -0.18
CA SER A 53 3.90 -5.76 0.85
C SER A 53 3.54 -7.14 1.40
N ASN A 54 4.54 -7.81 1.96
CA ASN A 54 4.42 -9.12 2.57
C ASN A 54 4.20 -9.01 4.06
N HIS A 55 3.19 -9.72 4.56
CA HIS A 55 3.02 -10.03 5.97
C HIS A 55 3.42 -11.46 6.27
N ALA A 56 4.08 -11.67 7.41
CA ALA A 56 4.53 -12.98 7.83
C ALA A 56 3.90 -13.39 9.16
N ILE A 57 3.58 -14.69 9.31
CA ILE A 57 2.96 -15.23 10.52
C ILE A 57 3.87 -15.18 11.76
N TRP A 58 5.15 -14.93 11.60
CA TRP A 58 6.06 -14.70 12.73
C TRP A 58 6.06 -13.25 13.23
N ASP A 59 5.44 -12.30 12.51
CA ASP A 59 5.35 -10.90 12.92
C ASP A 59 4.13 -10.68 13.82
N ALA A 60 4.35 -10.61 15.13
CA ALA A 60 3.29 -10.36 16.11
C ALA A 60 2.54 -9.02 15.92
N ASN A 61 3.07 -8.11 15.08
CA ASN A 61 2.48 -6.81 14.81
C ASN A 61 1.55 -6.81 13.58
N LEU A 62 1.48 -7.93 12.86
CA LEU A 62 0.64 -8.10 11.66
C LEU A 62 -0.81 -7.64 11.86
N GLY A 63 -1.41 -7.98 13.00
CA GLY A 63 -2.82 -7.67 13.30
C GLY A 63 -3.06 -6.30 13.93
N THR A 64 -2.02 -5.46 14.11
CA THR A 64 -2.19 -4.19 14.83
C THR A 64 -2.76 -3.09 13.94
N ASP A 65 -3.59 -2.25 14.53
CA ASP A 65 -4.18 -1.09 13.85
C ASP A 65 -3.10 -0.10 13.38
N GLN A 66 -2.03 0.08 14.17
CA GLN A 66 -0.95 0.99 13.84
C GLN A 66 -0.22 0.54 12.56
N THR A 67 0.12 -0.73 12.44
CA THR A 67 0.75 -1.30 11.24
C THR A 67 -0.13 -1.09 10.02
N ALA A 68 -1.43 -1.41 10.11
CA ALA A 68 -2.36 -1.24 9.01
C ALA A 68 -2.52 0.23 8.59
N ASP A 69 -2.55 1.18 9.54
CA ASP A 69 -2.64 2.62 9.24
C ASP A 69 -1.36 3.14 8.55
N LEU A 70 -0.18 2.67 8.97
CA LEU A 70 1.09 3.01 8.32
C LEU A 70 1.15 2.45 6.90
N LEU A 71 0.76 1.21 6.67
CA LEU A 71 0.71 0.63 5.32
C LEU A 71 -0.28 1.37 4.40
N LYS A 72 -1.42 1.80 4.94
CA LYS A 72 -2.36 2.67 4.23
C LYS A 72 -1.73 4.01 3.86
N ASP A 73 -0.99 4.65 4.76
CA ASP A 73 -0.28 5.92 4.49
C ASP A 73 0.85 5.75 3.47
N ALA A 74 1.54 4.59 3.48
CA ALA A 74 2.52 4.23 2.45
C ALA A 74 1.90 4.01 1.06
N GLY A 75 0.58 3.86 0.98
CA GLY A 75 -0.14 3.63 -0.26
C GLY A 75 -0.21 2.17 -0.69
N VAL A 76 0.02 1.23 0.24
CA VAL A 76 -0.09 -0.21 -0.02
C VAL A 76 -1.51 -0.57 -0.42
N LYS A 77 -1.66 -1.37 -1.48
CA LYS A 77 -2.93 -1.78 -2.09
C LYS A 77 -3.08 -3.28 -2.21
N LEU A 78 -2.02 -4.03 -1.93
CA LEU A 78 -2.05 -5.48 -1.85
C LEU A 78 -1.20 -5.94 -0.66
N LEU A 79 -1.70 -6.92 0.08
CA LEU A 79 -0.98 -7.56 1.19
C LEU A 79 -0.93 -9.07 0.94
N ARG A 80 0.28 -9.63 0.93
CA ARG A 80 0.55 -11.04 0.73
C ARG A 80 0.77 -11.75 2.09
N TYR A 81 0.28 -12.98 2.22
CA TYR A 81 0.26 -13.79 3.45
C TYR A 81 0.32 -15.29 3.10
N PRO A 82 0.91 -16.18 3.90
CA PRO A 82 1.40 -16.01 5.28
C PRO A 82 2.90 -15.70 5.41
N GLY A 83 3.63 -15.56 4.30
CA GLY A 83 4.99 -15.04 4.29
C GLY A 83 6.08 -16.04 3.91
N GLY A 84 6.63 -15.91 2.70
CA GLY A 84 7.80 -16.61 2.19
C GLY A 84 7.74 -18.13 2.35
N SER A 85 8.87 -18.76 2.67
CA SER A 85 9.02 -20.20 2.88
C SER A 85 8.08 -20.79 3.93
N TYR A 86 7.60 -19.98 4.88
CA TYR A 86 6.59 -20.43 5.83
C TYR A 86 5.27 -20.80 5.18
N SER A 87 4.97 -20.31 3.98
CA SER A 87 3.76 -20.66 3.25
C SER A 87 3.67 -22.15 2.96
N ASP A 88 4.81 -22.81 2.72
CA ASP A 88 4.87 -24.24 2.36
C ASP A 88 4.84 -25.19 3.57
N ILE A 89 4.73 -24.64 4.80
CA ILE A 89 4.52 -25.41 6.04
C ILE A 89 3.33 -24.90 6.88
N TYR A 90 2.62 -23.86 6.41
CA TYR A 90 1.55 -23.24 7.18
C TYR A 90 0.19 -23.90 6.93
N HIS A 91 -0.45 -24.36 8.00
CA HIS A 91 -1.81 -24.92 8.01
C HIS A 91 -2.76 -23.86 8.57
N TRP A 92 -3.57 -23.28 7.70
CA TRP A 92 -4.38 -22.11 8.00
C TRP A 92 -5.50 -22.40 9.02
N ALA A 93 -6.06 -23.63 9.03
CA ALA A 93 -7.24 -23.98 9.79
C ALA A 93 -6.98 -24.07 11.30
N ASP A 94 -5.80 -24.50 11.70
CA ASP A 94 -5.36 -24.61 13.09
C ASP A 94 -4.24 -23.62 13.46
N HIS A 95 -3.85 -22.80 12.50
CA HIS A 95 -2.83 -21.76 12.67
C HIS A 95 -1.48 -22.32 13.13
N THR A 96 -1.03 -23.38 12.49
CA THR A 96 0.25 -24.04 12.80
C THR A 96 1.22 -24.00 11.61
N ALA A 97 2.50 -24.07 11.91
CA ALA A 97 3.59 -24.22 10.93
C ALA A 97 4.62 -25.20 11.52
N PRO A 98 4.49 -26.50 11.25
CA PRO A 98 5.39 -27.52 11.81
C PRO A 98 6.86 -27.21 11.49
N GLY A 99 7.71 -27.14 12.53
CA GLY A 99 9.12 -26.77 12.39
C GLY A 99 9.40 -25.27 12.32
N GLY A 100 8.37 -24.43 12.25
CA GLY A 100 8.46 -22.96 12.25
C GLY A 100 7.88 -22.32 13.50
N TYR A 101 8.00 -21.00 13.57
CA TYR A 101 7.42 -20.18 14.64
C TYR A 101 6.19 -19.43 14.11
N VAL A 102 5.10 -19.49 14.85
CA VAL A 102 3.86 -18.74 14.59
C VAL A 102 3.63 -17.79 15.77
N ALA A 103 3.59 -16.50 15.49
CA ALA A 103 3.32 -15.50 16.50
C ALA A 103 1.82 -15.48 16.88
N PRO A 104 1.48 -15.14 18.15
CA PRO A 104 0.08 -14.95 18.53
C PRO A 104 -0.61 -13.85 17.71
N ASN A 105 -1.90 -14.03 17.44
CA ASN A 105 -2.74 -13.06 16.71
C ASN A 105 -2.25 -12.76 15.28
N THR A 106 -1.77 -13.77 14.59
CA THR A 106 -1.34 -13.68 13.18
C THR A 106 -2.14 -14.63 12.29
N ASP A 107 -3.26 -15.15 12.78
CA ASP A 107 -4.18 -15.99 12.02
C ASP A 107 -4.78 -15.23 10.82
N PHE A 108 -5.37 -16.01 9.92
CA PHE A 108 -5.91 -15.48 8.67
C PHE A 108 -7.02 -14.43 8.87
N ASP A 109 -7.91 -14.60 9.84
CA ASP A 109 -8.98 -13.62 10.10
C ASP A 109 -8.41 -12.32 10.68
N THR A 110 -7.34 -12.42 11.48
CA THR A 110 -6.57 -11.25 11.95
C THR A 110 -5.87 -10.52 10.80
N PHE A 111 -5.22 -11.25 9.90
CA PHE A 111 -4.66 -10.68 8.68
C PHE A 111 -5.72 -9.95 7.85
N MET A 112 -6.89 -10.54 7.64
CA MET A 112 -7.97 -9.93 6.86
C MET A 112 -8.57 -8.66 7.52
N ARG A 113 -8.50 -8.54 8.86
CA ARG A 113 -8.80 -7.26 9.54
C ARG A 113 -7.82 -6.17 9.12
N GLY A 114 -6.52 -6.49 9.15
CA GLY A 114 -5.45 -5.59 8.69
C GLY A 114 -5.64 -5.17 7.24
N VAL A 115 -5.91 -6.12 6.34
CA VAL A 115 -6.20 -5.87 4.91
C VAL A 115 -7.34 -4.87 4.73
N ARG A 116 -8.46 -5.08 5.45
CA ARG A 116 -9.62 -4.17 5.37
C ARG A 116 -9.32 -2.78 5.90
N ARG A 117 -8.58 -2.69 7.01
CA ARG A 117 -8.18 -1.40 7.58
C ARG A 117 -7.23 -0.64 6.68
N THR A 118 -6.28 -1.31 6.08
CA THR A 118 -5.37 -0.74 5.07
C THR A 118 -6.14 -0.26 3.84
N GLY A 119 -7.27 -0.91 3.51
CA GLY A 119 -8.00 -0.71 2.25
C GLY A 119 -7.27 -1.35 1.07
N ALA A 120 -6.55 -2.44 1.34
CA ALA A 120 -5.82 -3.25 0.38
C ALA A 120 -6.65 -4.45 -0.09
N GLN A 121 -6.18 -5.15 -1.11
CA GLN A 121 -6.60 -6.50 -1.49
C GLN A 121 -5.67 -7.53 -0.83
N ALA A 122 -6.16 -8.74 -0.61
CA ALA A 122 -5.35 -9.83 -0.11
C ALA A 122 -4.82 -10.70 -1.27
N MET A 123 -3.58 -11.15 -1.13
CA MET A 123 -2.99 -12.26 -1.87
C MET A 123 -2.58 -13.33 -0.86
N VAL A 124 -2.97 -14.58 -1.11
CA VAL A 124 -2.76 -15.68 -0.17
C VAL A 124 -1.97 -16.78 -0.85
N THR A 125 -0.90 -17.24 -0.22
CA THR A 125 -0.09 -18.35 -0.68
C THR A 125 -0.57 -19.64 -0.02
N ALA A 126 -1.15 -20.55 -0.80
CA ALA A 126 -1.58 -21.86 -0.34
C ALA A 126 -0.37 -22.77 -0.15
N ASN A 127 -0.39 -23.55 0.93
CA ASN A 127 0.66 -24.50 1.27
C ASN A 127 0.75 -25.60 0.19
N TYR A 128 1.81 -25.58 -0.61
CA TYR A 128 2.16 -26.65 -1.54
C TYR A 128 3.02 -27.70 -0.86
N GLY A 129 4.01 -27.29 -0.07
CA GLY A 129 5.07 -28.17 0.42
C GLY A 129 4.60 -29.32 1.31
N THR A 130 3.68 -29.04 2.24
CA THR A 130 3.15 -30.01 3.21
C THR A 130 1.61 -30.08 3.24
N GLY A 131 0.95 -29.21 2.48
CA GLY A 131 -0.50 -29.09 2.39
C GLY A 131 -1.14 -29.92 1.28
N THR A 132 -2.42 -29.69 1.03
CA THR A 132 -3.18 -30.37 -0.01
C THR A 132 -4.09 -29.43 -0.79
N ALA A 133 -4.52 -29.84 -1.98
CA ALA A 133 -5.49 -29.11 -2.79
C ALA A 133 -6.85 -28.96 -2.06
N GLU A 134 -7.24 -29.94 -1.25
CA GLU A 134 -8.46 -29.93 -0.45
C GLU A 134 -8.37 -28.88 0.68
N GLU A 135 -7.22 -28.78 1.35
CA GLU A 135 -6.95 -27.75 2.35
C GLU A 135 -7.02 -26.37 1.74
N ALA A 136 -6.36 -26.14 0.61
CA ALA A 136 -6.41 -24.88 -0.13
C ALA A 136 -7.85 -24.52 -0.56
N ALA A 137 -8.62 -25.47 -1.08
CA ALA A 137 -10.01 -25.27 -1.43
C ALA A 137 -10.89 -24.98 -0.21
N ALA A 138 -10.59 -25.61 0.95
CA ALA A 138 -11.27 -25.29 2.22
C ALA A 138 -10.96 -23.85 2.67
N TRP A 139 -9.71 -23.37 2.46
CA TRP A 139 -9.34 -21.99 2.77
C TRP A 139 -10.09 -20.99 1.87
N VAL A 140 -10.19 -21.24 0.56
CA VAL A 140 -11.01 -20.44 -0.35
C VAL A 140 -12.47 -20.40 0.10
N ARG A 141 -13.08 -21.54 0.48
CA ARG A 141 -14.45 -21.58 1.00
C ARG A 141 -14.60 -20.77 2.27
N HIS A 142 -13.67 -20.92 3.22
CA HIS A 142 -13.65 -20.11 4.44
C HIS A 142 -13.59 -18.62 4.11
N ALA A 143 -12.60 -18.22 3.31
CA ALA A 143 -12.37 -16.81 2.96
C ALA A 143 -13.54 -16.16 2.22
N ASN A 144 -14.00 -16.78 1.14
CA ASN A 144 -14.90 -16.13 0.18
C ASN A 144 -16.36 -16.50 0.36
N VAL A 145 -16.65 -17.75 0.76
CA VAL A 145 -18.03 -18.22 0.93
C VAL A 145 -18.50 -18.00 2.36
N THR A 146 -17.70 -18.41 3.35
CA THR A 146 -18.10 -18.32 4.76
C THR A 146 -17.97 -16.91 5.31
N LYS A 147 -16.81 -16.29 5.14
CA LYS A 147 -16.49 -14.95 5.68
C LYS A 147 -16.80 -13.80 4.69
N GLY A 148 -16.95 -14.08 3.41
CA GLY A 148 -17.21 -13.07 2.40
C GLY A 148 -16.06 -12.05 2.24
N TYR A 149 -14.82 -12.49 2.45
CA TYR A 149 -13.64 -11.64 2.38
C TYR A 149 -13.33 -11.18 0.96
N GLY A 150 -13.70 -11.99 -0.05
CA GLY A 150 -13.48 -11.68 -1.45
C GLY A 150 -12.00 -11.72 -1.85
N VAL A 151 -11.24 -12.64 -1.26
CA VAL A 151 -9.82 -12.84 -1.61
C VAL A 151 -9.73 -13.31 -3.04
N LYS A 152 -9.13 -12.49 -3.88
CA LYS A 152 -9.10 -12.71 -5.32
C LYS A 152 -7.85 -13.47 -5.77
N TYR A 153 -6.68 -13.17 -5.17
CA TYR A 153 -5.40 -13.69 -5.64
C TYR A 153 -4.89 -14.79 -4.72
N TRP A 154 -4.55 -15.93 -5.33
CA TRP A 154 -4.06 -17.12 -4.64
C TRP A 154 -2.84 -17.65 -5.35
N GLU A 155 -1.75 -17.82 -4.63
CA GLU A 155 -0.51 -18.44 -5.09
C GLU A 155 -0.48 -19.90 -4.68
N ILE A 156 0.20 -20.74 -5.45
CA ILE A 156 0.42 -22.15 -5.10
C ILE A 156 1.90 -22.33 -4.77
N GLY A 157 2.20 -22.40 -3.47
CA GLY A 157 3.55 -22.52 -2.94
C GLY A 157 4.40 -21.25 -3.04
N ASN A 158 5.62 -21.33 -2.50
CA ASN A 158 6.62 -20.29 -2.47
C ASN A 158 7.96 -20.84 -2.97
N GLU A 159 8.61 -20.19 -3.91
CA GLU A 159 9.97 -20.54 -4.43
C GLU A 159 10.22 -22.04 -4.62
N ASN A 160 9.21 -22.82 -5.02
CA ASN A 160 9.27 -24.29 -5.05
C ASN A 160 10.38 -24.87 -5.93
N TYR A 161 11.01 -24.05 -6.75
CA TYR A 161 12.28 -24.40 -7.42
C TYR A 161 13.44 -24.59 -6.41
N GLY A 162 13.26 -24.13 -5.17
CA GLY A 162 14.19 -24.28 -4.04
C GLY A 162 13.95 -25.54 -3.19
N ASN A 163 13.15 -26.49 -3.63
CA ASN A 163 12.75 -27.67 -2.88
C ASN A 163 13.80 -28.79 -2.80
N GLY A 164 14.99 -28.57 -3.34
CA GLY A 164 16.09 -29.53 -3.37
C GLY A 164 16.25 -30.29 -4.68
N HIS A 165 15.36 -30.12 -5.66
CA HIS A 165 15.50 -30.73 -6.98
C HIS A 165 16.76 -30.26 -7.72
N TYR A 166 17.13 -29.01 -7.56
CA TYR A 166 18.30 -28.38 -8.20
C TYR A 166 19.51 -28.19 -7.26
N GLY A 167 19.55 -28.89 -6.13
CA GLY A 167 20.67 -28.78 -5.19
C GLY A 167 20.21 -28.73 -3.74
N SER A 168 20.78 -27.81 -2.94
CA SER A 168 20.38 -27.67 -1.53
C SER A 168 18.98 -27.11 -1.42
N ALA A 169 18.12 -27.77 -0.62
CA ALA A 169 16.77 -27.27 -0.34
C ALA A 169 16.80 -26.10 0.62
N TRP A 170 15.96 -25.09 0.35
CA TRP A 170 15.58 -24.02 1.28
C TRP A 170 14.07 -23.88 1.42
N GLU A 171 13.29 -24.55 0.55
CA GLU A 171 11.84 -24.68 0.64
C GLU A 171 11.46 -26.08 1.12
N ALA A 172 10.44 -26.14 1.97
CA ALA A 172 9.86 -27.40 2.44
C ALA A 172 9.05 -28.04 1.31
N ASP A 173 9.25 -29.34 1.11
CA ASP A 173 8.49 -30.10 0.13
C ASP A 173 8.53 -31.57 0.51
N ASP A 174 7.37 -32.12 0.92
CA ASP A 174 7.21 -33.53 1.33
C ASP A 174 6.88 -34.46 0.16
N HIS A 175 6.76 -33.94 -1.07
CA HIS A 175 6.50 -34.77 -2.23
C HIS A 175 7.71 -35.66 -2.55
N ALA A 176 7.44 -36.91 -2.96
CA ALA A 176 8.49 -37.85 -3.33
C ALA A 176 9.19 -37.46 -4.65
N ASP A 177 8.42 -36.93 -5.61
CA ASP A 177 8.93 -36.31 -6.85
C ASP A 177 8.89 -34.80 -6.67
N LYS A 178 10.06 -34.15 -6.76
CA LYS A 178 10.26 -32.72 -6.58
C LYS A 178 10.50 -31.98 -7.88
N SER A 179 10.24 -32.66 -8.99
CA SER A 179 10.45 -32.13 -10.34
C SER A 179 9.49 -31.00 -10.68
N PRO A 180 9.87 -30.12 -11.65
CA PRO A 180 8.95 -29.08 -12.14
C PRO A 180 7.64 -29.66 -12.72
N ALA A 181 7.68 -30.91 -13.22
CA ALA A 181 6.48 -31.58 -13.73
C ALA A 181 5.51 -31.96 -12.62
N GLU A 182 6.02 -32.41 -11.47
CA GLU A 182 5.19 -32.71 -10.30
C GLU A 182 4.56 -31.42 -9.73
N TYR A 183 5.38 -30.39 -9.52
CA TYR A 183 4.87 -29.07 -9.12
C TYR A 183 3.73 -28.60 -10.04
N ALA A 184 3.93 -28.67 -11.35
CA ALA A 184 2.92 -28.21 -12.31
C ALA A 184 1.64 -29.03 -12.28
N ARG A 185 1.71 -30.37 -12.08
CA ARG A 185 0.53 -31.22 -11.91
C ARG A 185 -0.27 -30.83 -10.68
N HIS A 186 0.43 -30.56 -9.58
CA HIS A 186 -0.22 -30.10 -8.34
C HIS A 186 -0.83 -28.70 -8.51
N VAL A 187 -0.17 -27.76 -9.20
CA VAL A 187 -0.78 -26.45 -9.52
C VAL A 187 -2.10 -26.62 -10.25
N VAL A 188 -2.20 -27.56 -11.20
CA VAL A 188 -3.46 -27.88 -11.90
C VAL A 188 -4.51 -28.41 -10.93
N ALA A 189 -4.13 -29.36 -10.06
CA ALA A 189 -5.07 -29.95 -9.06
C ALA A 189 -5.56 -28.90 -8.07
N TYR A 190 -4.68 -28.06 -7.54
CA TYR A 190 -5.03 -26.93 -6.65
C TYR A 190 -5.97 -25.95 -7.37
N ALA A 191 -5.62 -25.54 -8.59
CA ALA A 191 -6.44 -24.62 -9.38
C ALA A 191 -7.87 -25.16 -9.58
N ASP A 192 -8.01 -26.44 -9.92
CA ASP A 192 -9.31 -27.06 -10.13
C ASP A 192 -10.11 -27.16 -8.83
N ALA A 193 -9.49 -27.58 -7.70
CA ALA A 193 -10.15 -27.69 -6.41
C ALA A 193 -10.57 -26.32 -5.83
N MET A 194 -9.66 -25.33 -5.91
CA MET A 194 -9.90 -23.98 -5.40
C MET A 194 -10.94 -23.23 -6.22
N LYS A 195 -10.88 -23.32 -7.58
CA LYS A 195 -11.89 -22.71 -8.46
C LYS A 195 -13.25 -23.41 -8.41
N ALA A 196 -13.31 -24.67 -7.98
CA ALA A 196 -14.57 -25.32 -7.66
C ALA A 196 -15.22 -24.73 -6.39
N ALA A 197 -14.43 -24.22 -5.46
CA ALA A 197 -14.93 -23.53 -4.27
C ALA A 197 -15.39 -22.09 -4.58
N ASP A 198 -14.62 -21.35 -5.41
CA ASP A 198 -14.95 -20.00 -5.92
C ASP A 198 -14.34 -19.80 -7.31
N PRO A 199 -15.14 -19.80 -8.38
CA PRO A 199 -14.65 -19.68 -9.75
C PRO A 199 -14.10 -18.26 -10.09
N THR A 200 -14.28 -17.29 -9.22
CA THR A 200 -13.87 -15.89 -9.46
C THR A 200 -12.42 -15.61 -9.07
N ILE A 201 -11.77 -16.52 -8.33
CA ILE A 201 -10.39 -16.36 -7.88
C ILE A 201 -9.40 -16.46 -9.02
N LYS A 202 -8.22 -15.91 -8.78
CA LYS A 202 -7.06 -15.92 -9.68
C LYS A 202 -5.95 -16.76 -9.07
N ILE A 203 -5.43 -17.69 -9.85
CA ILE A 203 -4.40 -18.65 -9.43
C ILE A 203 -3.06 -18.26 -10.03
N GLY A 204 -2.02 -18.20 -9.20
CA GLY A 204 -0.63 -17.96 -9.57
C GLY A 204 0.24 -19.19 -9.43
N ALA A 205 1.20 -19.34 -10.34
CA ALA A 205 2.24 -20.37 -10.29
C ALA A 205 3.63 -19.75 -10.20
N VAL A 206 4.50 -20.38 -9.40
CA VAL A 206 5.88 -19.97 -9.16
C VAL A 206 6.74 -20.20 -10.40
N LEU A 207 7.46 -19.16 -10.83
CA LEU A 207 8.52 -19.22 -11.85
C LEU A 207 9.85 -18.74 -11.25
N THR A 208 10.95 -19.20 -11.83
CA THR A 208 12.24 -18.51 -11.64
C THR A 208 12.21 -17.17 -12.38
N THR A 209 12.89 -16.17 -11.83
CA THR A 209 12.91 -14.82 -12.42
C THR A 209 13.93 -14.73 -13.55
N PRO A 210 13.53 -14.58 -14.82
CA PRO A 210 14.45 -14.50 -15.94
C PRO A 210 15.48 -13.37 -15.78
N ALA A 211 16.70 -13.59 -16.27
CA ALA A 211 17.86 -12.69 -16.21
C ALA A 211 18.39 -12.41 -14.78
N ASN A 212 17.79 -12.97 -13.73
CA ASN A 212 18.27 -12.81 -12.35
C ASN A 212 18.63 -14.15 -11.68
N TRP A 213 17.78 -15.13 -11.82
CA TRP A 213 18.02 -16.51 -11.37
C TRP A 213 18.28 -17.40 -12.59
N PRO A 214 18.97 -18.54 -12.47
CA PRO A 214 19.19 -19.43 -13.63
C PRO A 214 17.84 -19.94 -14.18
N ASP A 215 17.22 -19.11 -15.02
CA ASP A 215 15.92 -19.36 -15.66
C ASP A 215 15.95 -20.52 -16.66
N ALA A 216 17.14 -21.00 -16.99
CA ALA A 216 17.39 -22.20 -17.77
C ALA A 216 17.80 -23.43 -16.92
N ILE A 217 17.54 -23.38 -15.58
CA ILE A 217 17.96 -24.46 -14.68
C ILE A 217 17.22 -25.76 -15.00
N THR A 218 17.99 -26.87 -15.10
CA THR A 218 17.49 -28.21 -15.34
C THR A 218 18.22 -29.20 -14.46
N ALA A 219 17.60 -30.35 -14.16
CA ALA A 219 18.20 -31.50 -13.55
C ALA A 219 18.07 -32.72 -14.49
N GLU A 220 18.73 -33.84 -14.15
CA GLU A 220 18.62 -35.09 -14.90
C GLU A 220 17.17 -35.60 -14.85
N GLY A 221 16.58 -35.85 -16.00
CA GLY A 221 15.21 -36.31 -16.15
C GLY A 221 14.19 -35.21 -16.42
N ASP A 222 14.55 -33.92 -16.35
CA ASP A 222 13.65 -32.84 -16.68
C ASP A 222 13.43 -32.73 -18.21
N ASP A 223 12.15 -32.47 -18.60
CA ASP A 223 11.76 -32.20 -20.00
C ASP A 223 12.10 -30.75 -20.43
N GLY A 224 12.86 -30.02 -19.64
CA GLY A 224 13.30 -28.65 -19.88
C GLY A 224 13.48 -27.88 -18.60
N SER A 225 13.71 -26.57 -18.71
CA SER A 225 13.84 -25.70 -17.54
C SER A 225 12.56 -25.62 -16.70
N TRP A 226 12.69 -25.25 -15.43
CA TRP A 226 11.56 -25.03 -14.51
C TRP A 226 10.42 -24.27 -15.19
N ASN A 227 10.69 -23.06 -15.69
CA ASN A 227 9.66 -22.22 -16.30
C ASN A 227 9.00 -22.87 -17.52
N LYS A 228 9.80 -23.53 -18.40
CA LYS A 228 9.26 -24.22 -19.57
C LYS A 228 8.29 -25.32 -19.16
N VAL A 229 8.68 -26.18 -18.22
CA VAL A 229 7.87 -27.34 -17.80
C VAL A 229 6.59 -26.86 -17.08
N VAL A 230 6.74 -25.94 -16.13
CA VAL A 230 5.59 -25.39 -15.37
C VAL A 230 4.57 -24.73 -16.31
N LEU A 231 5.02 -23.86 -17.21
CA LEU A 231 4.14 -23.17 -18.14
C LEU A 231 3.48 -24.12 -19.14
N SER A 232 4.20 -25.15 -19.62
CA SER A 232 3.66 -26.11 -20.59
C SER A 232 2.51 -26.94 -19.99
N LEU A 233 2.57 -27.27 -18.71
CA LEU A 233 1.58 -28.12 -18.04
C LEU A 233 0.48 -27.29 -17.33
N ALA A 234 0.84 -26.24 -16.61
CA ALA A 234 -0.08 -25.46 -15.80
C ALA A 234 -0.63 -24.20 -16.50
N GLY A 235 0.00 -23.73 -17.58
CA GLY A 235 -0.37 -22.49 -18.27
C GLY A 235 -1.86 -22.30 -18.57
N PRO A 236 -2.59 -23.33 -19.04
CA PRO A 236 -4.03 -23.21 -19.30
C PRO A 236 -4.90 -22.99 -18.05
N LYS A 237 -4.40 -23.26 -16.85
CA LYS A 237 -5.14 -23.23 -15.58
C LYS A 237 -4.82 -22.00 -14.71
N ILE A 238 -3.69 -21.35 -14.94
CA ILE A 238 -3.23 -20.21 -14.14
C ILE A 238 -3.71 -18.88 -14.73
N ASP A 239 -3.80 -17.88 -13.86
CA ASP A 239 -4.19 -16.51 -14.20
C ASP A 239 -3.02 -15.54 -14.13
N PHE A 240 -1.97 -15.87 -13.37
CA PHE A 240 -0.75 -15.08 -13.28
C PHE A 240 0.47 -15.96 -12.96
N VAL A 241 1.65 -15.41 -13.16
CA VAL A 241 2.92 -16.00 -12.74
C VAL A 241 3.54 -15.15 -11.64
N ILE A 242 4.27 -15.83 -10.76
CA ILE A 242 4.90 -15.31 -9.56
C ILE A 242 6.39 -15.21 -9.83
N LEU A 243 6.95 -14.01 -9.65
CA LEU A 243 8.38 -13.75 -9.70
C LEU A 243 8.84 -13.16 -8.36
N HIS A 244 10.07 -13.51 -7.96
CA HIS A 244 10.77 -12.90 -6.83
C HIS A 244 12.06 -12.28 -7.31
N TRP A 245 12.41 -11.09 -6.81
CA TRP A 245 13.60 -10.39 -7.27
C TRP A 245 14.35 -9.70 -6.13
N TYR A 246 15.54 -10.20 -5.88
CA TYR A 246 16.53 -9.66 -4.95
C TYR A 246 17.79 -9.34 -5.75
N PRO A 247 17.93 -8.16 -6.36
CA PRO A 247 18.98 -7.84 -7.34
C PRO A 247 20.39 -7.86 -6.78
N GLY A 248 20.58 -7.81 -5.47
CA GLY A 248 21.89 -7.82 -4.81
C GLY A 248 22.72 -6.55 -5.01
N ALA A 249 22.21 -5.57 -5.78
CA ALA A 249 22.83 -4.27 -6.00
C ALA A 249 21.75 -3.22 -6.31
N LEU A 250 22.02 -1.95 -5.93
CA LEU A 250 21.03 -0.88 -5.96
C LEU A 250 20.77 -0.30 -7.37
N ASP A 251 21.65 -0.56 -8.34
CA ASP A 251 21.61 0.03 -9.70
C ASP A 251 21.01 -0.93 -10.75
N ARG A 252 20.14 -1.86 -10.33
CA ARG A 252 19.66 -2.95 -11.20
C ARG A 252 18.30 -2.71 -11.87
N ALA A 253 17.63 -1.58 -11.60
CA ALA A 253 16.32 -1.30 -12.20
C ALA A 253 16.34 -1.32 -13.75
N GLY A 254 17.48 -1.05 -14.37
CA GLY A 254 17.67 -1.17 -15.82
C GLY A 254 17.52 -2.60 -16.38
N GLN A 255 17.54 -3.65 -15.53
CA GLN A 255 17.31 -5.04 -15.95
C GLN A 255 15.82 -5.38 -16.12
N VAL A 256 14.93 -4.60 -15.53
CA VAL A 256 13.47 -4.88 -15.48
C VAL A 256 12.86 -5.04 -16.88
N PRO A 257 13.11 -4.16 -17.87
CA PRO A 257 12.52 -4.33 -19.19
C PRO A 257 12.85 -5.69 -19.83
N ASP A 258 14.10 -6.14 -19.72
CA ASP A 258 14.51 -7.44 -20.26
C ASP A 258 13.92 -8.61 -19.48
N MET A 259 13.90 -8.54 -18.16
CA MET A 259 13.26 -9.53 -17.27
C MET A 259 11.80 -9.76 -17.67
N ILE A 260 11.03 -8.70 -17.79
CA ILE A 260 9.58 -8.80 -18.11
C ILE A 260 9.37 -9.23 -19.57
N ARG A 261 10.20 -8.73 -20.50
CA ARG A 261 10.17 -9.17 -21.89
C ARG A 261 10.45 -10.68 -22.03
N LEU A 262 11.45 -11.21 -21.34
CA LEU A 262 11.78 -12.63 -21.32
C LEU A 262 10.63 -13.45 -20.71
N THR A 263 10.06 -13.01 -19.60
CA THR A 263 8.87 -13.65 -18.99
C THR A 263 7.72 -13.72 -19.99
N ARG A 264 7.41 -12.63 -20.69
CA ARG A 264 6.36 -12.61 -21.73
C ARG A 264 6.68 -13.56 -22.90
N GLN A 265 7.96 -13.66 -23.31
CA GLN A 265 8.39 -14.60 -24.33
C GLN A 265 8.19 -16.06 -23.89
N GLN A 266 8.54 -16.40 -22.64
CA GLN A 266 8.32 -17.75 -22.09
C GLN A 266 6.81 -18.07 -21.99
N LEU A 267 5.98 -17.12 -21.53
CA LEU A 267 4.52 -17.27 -21.53
C LEU A 267 4.00 -17.56 -22.95
N ALA A 268 4.40 -16.77 -23.93
CA ALA A 268 3.96 -16.95 -25.32
C ALA A 268 4.43 -18.27 -25.94
N ALA A 269 5.63 -18.73 -25.56
CA ALA A 269 6.21 -19.96 -26.10
C ALA A 269 5.63 -21.24 -25.48
N TYR A 270 5.26 -21.20 -24.19
CA TYR A 270 5.01 -22.43 -23.43
C TYR A 270 3.60 -22.51 -22.81
N ALA A 271 2.95 -21.38 -22.45
CA ALA A 271 1.69 -21.44 -21.72
C ALA A 271 0.45 -21.71 -22.58
N GLY A 272 0.64 -21.88 -23.90
CA GLY A 272 -0.44 -22.20 -24.82
C GLY A 272 -1.35 -21.02 -25.20
N PRO A 273 -2.50 -21.29 -25.84
CA PRO A 273 -3.44 -20.25 -26.27
C PRO A 273 -3.96 -19.42 -25.09
N GLY A 274 -4.00 -18.09 -25.26
CA GLY A 274 -4.44 -17.16 -24.21
C GLY A 274 -3.37 -16.81 -23.18
N SER A 275 -2.09 -17.09 -23.47
CA SER A 275 -0.95 -16.71 -22.63
C SER A 275 -0.82 -15.20 -22.41
N ASP A 276 -1.37 -14.37 -23.29
CA ASP A 276 -1.45 -12.92 -23.20
C ASP A 276 -2.30 -12.43 -22.02
N ARG A 277 -3.28 -13.24 -21.57
CA ARG A 277 -4.11 -12.92 -20.39
C ARG A 277 -3.41 -13.19 -19.06
N ILE A 278 -2.34 -13.97 -19.05
CA ILE A 278 -1.62 -14.35 -17.83
C ILE A 278 -0.87 -13.12 -17.30
N GLY A 279 -1.24 -12.69 -16.08
CA GLY A 279 -0.59 -11.58 -15.38
C GLY A 279 0.84 -11.90 -14.95
N ILE A 280 1.63 -10.87 -14.62
CA ILE A 280 2.94 -11.03 -13.98
C ILE A 280 2.85 -10.30 -12.65
N ALA A 281 3.16 -11.01 -11.56
CA ALA A 281 3.27 -10.49 -10.20
C ALA A 281 4.72 -10.60 -9.73
N MET A 282 5.24 -9.55 -9.11
CA MET A 282 6.50 -9.55 -8.38
C MET A 282 6.16 -9.61 -6.90
N THR A 283 5.92 -10.81 -6.37
CA THR A 283 5.34 -10.99 -5.04
C THR A 283 6.35 -11.00 -3.91
N GLU A 284 7.64 -11.00 -4.26
CA GLU A 284 8.71 -10.60 -3.37
C GLU A 284 9.72 -9.71 -4.10
N PHE A 285 9.98 -8.56 -3.51
CA PHE A 285 11.01 -7.65 -3.94
C PHE A 285 11.66 -6.97 -2.74
N ASN A 286 12.99 -6.92 -2.72
CA ASN A 286 13.74 -6.04 -1.87
C ASN A 286 15.04 -5.61 -2.58
N THR A 287 15.66 -4.50 -2.14
CA THR A 287 16.75 -3.86 -2.90
C THR A 287 18.10 -4.54 -2.75
N GLY A 288 18.29 -5.48 -1.83
CA GLY A 288 19.59 -6.06 -1.73
C GLY A 288 19.82 -7.12 -0.68
N SER A 289 21.06 -7.53 -0.59
CA SER A 289 21.59 -8.32 0.50
C SER A 289 21.93 -7.41 1.69
N SER A 290 22.05 -7.97 2.88
CA SER A 290 22.30 -7.38 4.18
C SER A 290 23.48 -6.40 4.31
N SER A 291 24.05 -5.90 3.22
CA SER A 291 25.18 -4.96 3.22
C SER A 291 25.00 -3.75 2.30
N ASN A 292 23.84 -3.56 1.71
CA ASN A 292 23.66 -2.62 0.59
C ASN A 292 22.69 -1.45 0.89
N GLY A 293 22.46 -1.11 2.14
CA GLY A 293 21.66 0.06 2.50
C GLY A 293 20.15 -0.18 2.41
N THR A 294 19.69 -1.37 2.80
CA THR A 294 18.27 -1.77 2.76
C THR A 294 17.33 -0.79 3.46
N ASN A 295 17.75 -0.24 4.61
CA ASN A 295 16.93 0.66 5.42
C ASN A 295 17.20 2.14 5.15
N THR A 296 18.18 2.46 4.30
CA THR A 296 18.68 3.82 4.10
C THR A 296 18.22 4.42 2.77
N GLN A 297 18.55 5.68 2.54
CA GLN A 297 18.12 6.39 1.35
C GLN A 297 18.55 5.74 0.02
N PRO A 298 19.77 5.22 -0.14
CA PRO A 298 20.12 4.49 -1.37
C PRO A 298 19.18 3.33 -1.69
N GLY A 299 18.79 2.53 -0.67
CA GLY A 299 17.78 1.49 -0.83
C GLY A 299 16.41 2.02 -1.23
N ALA A 300 15.99 3.14 -0.62
CA ALA A 300 14.74 3.81 -0.98
C ALA A 300 14.71 4.29 -2.44
N LEU A 301 15.83 4.86 -2.93
CA LEU A 301 15.96 5.30 -4.33
C LEU A 301 15.87 4.13 -5.30
N ALA A 302 16.58 3.03 -4.99
CA ALA A 302 16.55 1.81 -5.79
C ALA A 302 15.15 1.18 -5.79
N ALA A 303 14.44 1.20 -4.65
CA ALA A 303 13.06 0.74 -4.55
C ALA A 303 12.12 1.55 -5.45
N ALA A 304 12.17 2.88 -5.39
CA ALA A 304 11.33 3.74 -6.22
C ALA A 304 11.57 3.51 -7.72
N ASP A 305 12.83 3.38 -8.12
CA ASP A 305 13.24 3.12 -9.51
C ASP A 305 12.73 1.76 -10.01
N ALA A 306 12.90 0.71 -9.20
CA ALA A 306 12.43 -0.63 -9.52
C ALA A 306 10.90 -0.73 -9.61
N TYR A 307 10.17 -0.19 -8.62
CA TYR A 307 8.70 -0.16 -8.65
C TYR A 307 8.17 0.55 -9.89
N ALA A 308 8.67 1.76 -10.18
CA ALA A 308 8.24 2.50 -11.35
C ALA A 308 8.55 1.75 -12.65
N SER A 309 9.71 1.10 -12.75
CA SER A 309 10.10 0.31 -13.92
C SER A 309 9.24 -0.95 -14.07
N LEU A 310 9.00 -1.72 -12.99
CA LEU A 310 8.16 -2.93 -13.02
C LEU A 310 6.73 -2.60 -13.44
N LEU A 311 6.12 -1.57 -12.83
CA LEU A 311 4.77 -1.13 -13.16
C LEU A 311 4.66 -0.60 -14.59
N ALA A 312 5.66 0.16 -15.06
CA ALA A 312 5.71 0.65 -16.44
C ALA A 312 5.80 -0.48 -17.48
N ASN A 313 6.33 -1.64 -17.10
CA ASN A 313 6.43 -2.84 -17.93
C ASN A 313 5.27 -3.83 -17.74
N GLY A 314 4.21 -3.45 -17.01
CA GLY A 314 2.95 -4.20 -16.92
C GLY A 314 2.94 -5.32 -15.88
N VAL A 315 3.77 -5.22 -14.85
CA VAL A 315 3.63 -6.00 -13.61
C VAL A 315 2.44 -5.44 -12.84
N PHE A 316 1.52 -6.30 -12.39
CA PHE A 316 0.28 -5.82 -11.79
C PHE A 316 0.35 -5.62 -10.26
N THR A 317 1.37 -6.15 -9.59
CA THR A 317 1.72 -5.89 -8.20
C THR A 317 3.22 -6.05 -8.00
N VAL A 318 3.80 -5.24 -7.13
CA VAL A 318 5.18 -5.36 -6.64
C VAL A 318 5.09 -5.35 -5.12
N ASP A 319 5.45 -6.46 -4.48
CA ASP A 319 5.22 -6.65 -3.07
C ASP A 319 6.55 -6.61 -2.32
N TRP A 320 6.73 -5.57 -1.51
CA TRP A 320 7.94 -5.41 -0.70
C TRP A 320 8.10 -6.55 0.30
N TRP A 321 9.27 -7.15 0.38
CA TRP A 321 9.64 -8.10 1.40
C TRP A 321 10.44 -7.39 2.50
N ASN A 322 9.85 -7.15 3.68
CA ASN A 322 8.47 -7.34 4.10
C ASN A 322 8.03 -6.15 4.99
N VAL A 323 7.01 -6.28 5.86
CA VAL A 323 6.58 -5.18 6.74
C VAL A 323 7.55 -5.01 7.90
N HIS A 324 7.82 -6.08 8.68
CA HIS A 324 8.81 -6.14 9.76
C HIS A 324 9.64 -7.41 9.57
N ASN A 325 10.96 -7.30 9.58
CA ASN A 325 11.83 -8.47 9.39
C ASN A 325 12.79 -8.69 10.56
N GLY A 326 13.21 -7.61 11.21
CA GLY A 326 14.16 -7.63 12.31
C GLY A 326 15.60 -7.37 11.87
N ILE A 327 16.39 -6.99 12.87
CA ILE A 327 17.78 -6.56 12.68
C ILE A 327 18.67 -7.66 12.11
N GLY A 328 19.35 -7.37 11.02
CA GLY A 328 20.34 -8.22 10.38
C GLY A 328 21.76 -7.74 10.61
N ASN A 329 22.56 -7.67 9.53
CA ASN A 329 23.94 -7.18 9.58
C ASN A 329 23.96 -5.65 9.59
N VAL A 330 24.41 -5.07 10.68
CA VAL A 330 24.44 -3.61 10.87
C VAL A 330 25.67 -3.02 10.19
N THR A 331 25.47 -2.00 9.36
CA THR A 331 26.52 -1.23 8.68
C THR A 331 26.20 0.26 8.69
N GLU A 332 27.13 1.09 8.24
CA GLU A 332 26.90 2.53 8.01
C GLU A 332 26.86 2.81 6.52
N VAL A 333 25.79 3.46 6.06
CA VAL A 333 25.58 3.83 4.65
C VAL A 333 25.20 5.30 4.56
N GLU A 334 26.02 6.09 3.87
CA GLU A 334 25.81 7.52 3.64
C GLU A 334 25.48 8.31 4.92
N GLY A 335 26.20 7.98 6.02
CA GLY A 335 26.08 8.62 7.32
C GLY A 335 24.87 8.21 8.15
N HIS A 336 24.20 7.12 7.77
CA HIS A 336 23.06 6.55 8.50
C HIS A 336 23.27 5.06 8.77
N THR A 337 22.79 4.61 9.92
CA THR A 337 22.86 3.20 10.27
C THR A 337 21.91 2.38 9.40
N ASP A 338 22.46 1.42 8.68
CA ASP A 338 21.72 0.35 8.02
C ASP A 338 21.64 -0.85 8.95
N TYR A 339 20.45 -1.19 9.38
CA TYR A 339 20.22 -2.30 10.31
C TYR A 339 20.22 -3.67 9.60
N GLY A 340 20.37 -3.70 8.27
CA GLY A 340 20.26 -4.92 7.48
C GLY A 340 18.88 -5.57 7.58
N ASP A 341 17.88 -4.82 8.01
CA ASP A 341 16.47 -5.23 8.09
C ASP A 341 15.80 -5.06 6.72
N PHE A 342 15.07 -6.07 6.26
CA PHE A 342 14.27 -6.02 5.05
C PHE A 342 12.91 -5.34 5.24
N GLY A 343 12.56 -4.95 6.48
CA GLY A 343 11.28 -4.33 6.81
C GLY A 343 11.10 -2.94 6.20
N LEU A 344 9.83 -2.59 5.94
CA LEU A 344 9.43 -1.19 5.72
C LEU A 344 9.43 -0.40 7.04
N LEU A 345 9.14 -1.10 8.12
CA LEU A 345 8.99 -0.58 9.48
C LEU A 345 9.96 -1.30 10.40
N SER A 346 10.53 -0.55 11.34
CA SER A 346 11.37 -1.11 12.39
C SER A 346 10.60 -2.11 13.27
N SER A 347 11.22 -3.23 13.56
CA SER A 347 10.74 -4.22 14.54
C SER A 347 10.99 -3.81 15.99
N GLY A 348 11.79 -2.75 16.24
CA GLY A 348 12.12 -2.25 17.56
C GLY A 348 12.99 -3.21 18.38
N VAL A 349 13.70 -4.12 17.74
CA VAL A 349 14.51 -5.15 18.40
C VAL A 349 15.99 -4.76 18.46
N CYS A 350 16.73 -5.44 19.37
CA CYS A 350 18.17 -5.29 19.49
C CYS A 350 18.85 -6.59 19.10
N ASN A 351 20.03 -6.49 18.47
CA ASN A 351 20.87 -7.65 18.20
C ASN A 351 21.68 -8.08 19.45
N SER A 352 22.37 -9.20 19.34
CA SER A 352 23.21 -9.75 20.42
C SER A 352 24.38 -8.86 20.84
N SER A 353 24.77 -7.90 20.01
CA SER A 353 25.82 -6.91 20.29
C SER A 353 25.29 -5.64 20.97
N GLY A 354 23.99 -5.57 21.25
CA GLY A 354 23.36 -4.43 21.94
C GLY A 354 23.03 -3.24 21.00
N VAL A 355 23.16 -3.40 19.69
CA VAL A 355 22.66 -2.41 18.71
C VAL A 355 21.16 -2.60 18.56
N CYS A 356 20.40 -1.52 18.74
CA CYS A 356 18.95 -1.54 18.66
C CYS A 356 18.45 -0.75 17.44
N GLU A 357 17.42 -1.26 16.82
CA GLU A 357 16.63 -0.50 15.83
C GLU A 357 15.91 0.69 16.50
N PRO A 358 15.43 1.64 15.72
CA PRO A 358 14.48 2.64 16.20
C PRO A 358 13.25 1.99 16.86
N PRO A 359 12.44 2.73 17.63
CA PRO A 359 11.21 2.19 18.20
C PRO A 359 10.34 1.47 17.16
N LEU A 360 9.64 0.43 17.61
CA LEU A 360 8.71 -0.34 16.78
C LEU A 360 7.82 0.56 15.91
N ASN A 361 7.62 0.16 14.67
CA ASN A 361 6.81 0.88 13.68
C ASN A 361 7.41 2.24 13.24
N THR A 362 8.70 2.50 13.51
CA THR A 362 9.37 3.65 12.90
C THR A 362 9.59 3.36 11.41
N PRO A 363 9.09 4.21 10.48
CA PRO A 363 9.32 4.04 9.05
C PRO A 363 10.79 4.13 8.67
N PHE A 364 11.28 3.17 7.90
CA PHE A 364 12.57 3.24 7.23
C PHE A 364 12.47 4.03 5.91
N ALA A 365 13.61 4.39 5.32
CA ALA A 365 13.62 5.17 4.09
C ALA A 365 12.81 4.53 2.92
N PRO A 366 12.82 3.19 2.69
CA PRO A 366 11.98 2.55 1.67
C PRO A 366 10.46 2.76 1.86
N TYR A 367 9.98 2.90 3.09
CA TYR A 367 8.57 3.28 3.33
C TYR A 367 8.21 4.60 2.62
N HIS A 368 9.08 5.61 2.70
CA HIS A 368 8.86 6.89 2.03
C HIS A 368 8.98 6.78 0.51
N ALA A 369 9.81 5.85 0.01
CA ALA A 369 9.87 5.55 -1.41
C ALA A 369 8.53 4.96 -1.93
N LEU A 370 7.95 3.97 -1.25
CA LEU A 370 6.65 3.41 -1.62
C LEU A 370 5.56 4.50 -1.58
N ARG A 371 5.57 5.33 -0.54
CA ARG A 371 4.66 6.46 -0.42
C ARG A 371 4.83 7.45 -1.58
N MET A 372 6.07 7.74 -2.00
CA MET A 372 6.33 8.59 -3.17
C MET A 372 5.81 7.95 -4.47
N VAL A 373 6.06 6.65 -4.68
CA VAL A 373 5.54 5.91 -5.84
C VAL A 373 4.02 5.93 -5.86
N SER A 374 3.34 5.81 -4.71
CA SER A 374 1.87 5.84 -4.61
C SER A 374 1.27 7.18 -5.01
N VAL A 375 1.99 8.27 -4.80
CA VAL A 375 1.58 9.63 -5.22
C VAL A 375 1.93 9.88 -6.68
N PHE A 376 3.07 9.35 -7.13
CA PHE A 376 3.56 9.48 -8.49
C PHE A 376 2.65 8.73 -9.47
N ALA A 377 2.43 7.42 -9.28
CA ALA A 377 1.64 6.55 -10.16
C ALA A 377 0.40 6.03 -9.44
N ARG A 378 -0.75 6.60 -9.74
CA ARG A 378 -2.05 6.21 -9.18
C ARG A 378 -2.74 5.20 -10.08
N ALA A 379 -3.60 4.38 -9.54
CA ALA A 379 -4.43 3.47 -10.34
C ALA A 379 -5.11 4.21 -11.51
N GLY A 380 -4.92 3.69 -12.71
CA GLY A 380 -5.45 4.27 -13.94
C GLY A 380 -4.56 5.34 -14.61
N ASP A 381 -3.47 5.78 -13.98
CA ASP A 381 -2.47 6.63 -14.62
C ASP A 381 -1.76 5.85 -15.74
N GLN A 382 -1.44 6.51 -16.84
CA GLN A 382 -0.75 5.92 -17.98
C GLN A 382 0.74 6.19 -17.89
N PHE A 383 1.57 5.17 -17.66
CA PHE A 383 3.02 5.31 -17.82
C PHE A 383 3.36 5.73 -19.24
N VAL A 384 4.32 6.65 -19.35
CA VAL A 384 4.86 7.14 -20.63
C VAL A 384 6.38 7.10 -20.58
N THR A 385 7.02 7.10 -21.73
CA THR A 385 8.48 7.00 -21.77
C THR A 385 9.15 8.25 -21.22
N ALA A 386 10.15 8.01 -20.38
CA ALA A 386 11.09 9.02 -19.90
C ALA A 386 12.52 8.50 -20.02
N ALA A 387 13.47 9.36 -20.28
CA ALA A 387 14.88 9.03 -20.38
C ALA A 387 15.74 10.18 -19.86
N THR A 388 16.97 9.89 -19.49
CA THR A 388 17.97 10.84 -19.03
C THR A 388 19.33 10.57 -19.69
N ASP A 389 20.16 11.59 -19.82
CA ASP A 389 21.53 11.49 -20.32
C ASP A 389 22.57 11.31 -19.20
N GLN A 390 22.15 11.24 -17.92
CA GLN A 390 23.01 11.12 -16.74
C GLN A 390 22.81 9.77 -16.02
N PRO A 391 23.82 8.90 -15.92
CA PRO A 391 23.69 7.57 -15.28
C PRO A 391 23.29 7.60 -13.79
N LYS A 392 23.57 8.72 -13.10
CA LYS A 392 23.21 8.90 -11.69
C LYS A 392 21.81 9.50 -11.49
N VAL A 393 21.10 9.75 -12.58
CA VAL A 393 19.73 10.27 -12.54
C VAL A 393 18.82 9.32 -13.30
N SER A 394 17.79 8.80 -12.64
CA SER A 394 16.70 8.04 -13.28
C SER A 394 15.46 8.92 -13.43
N ALA A 395 14.65 8.65 -14.45
CA ALA A 395 13.43 9.38 -14.72
C ALA A 395 12.28 8.46 -15.13
N HIS A 396 11.12 8.66 -14.51
CA HIS A 396 9.87 7.99 -14.85
C HIS A 396 8.77 9.03 -15.02
N ALA A 397 7.78 8.74 -15.86
CA ALA A 397 6.67 9.66 -16.05
C ALA A 397 5.34 8.92 -16.20
N VAL A 398 4.27 9.53 -15.68
CA VAL A 398 2.89 9.09 -15.87
C VAL A 398 2.03 10.25 -16.33
N ARG A 399 1.16 9.98 -17.29
CA ARG A 399 0.09 10.88 -17.68
C ARG A 399 -1.18 10.50 -16.93
N ARG A 400 -1.74 11.46 -16.22
CA ARG A 400 -2.97 11.30 -15.47
C ARG A 400 -4.20 11.46 -16.37
N PRO A 401 -5.33 10.85 -16.04
CA PRO A 401 -6.56 11.02 -16.80
C PRO A 401 -7.04 12.48 -16.92
N ASN A 402 -6.70 13.35 -15.96
CA ASN A 402 -7.01 14.77 -16.00
C ASN A 402 -6.07 15.60 -16.90
N GLY A 403 -5.11 14.96 -17.54
CA GLY A 403 -4.12 15.59 -18.42
C GLY A 403 -2.84 16.03 -17.73
N ASP A 404 -2.75 16.01 -16.40
CA ASP A 404 -1.50 16.28 -15.67
C ASP A 404 -0.43 15.26 -16.03
N LEU A 405 0.83 15.68 -15.96
CA LEU A 405 1.99 14.82 -16.08
C LEU A 405 2.72 14.81 -14.74
N ALA A 406 2.93 13.63 -14.15
CA ALA A 406 3.83 13.48 -13.01
C ALA A 406 5.15 12.90 -13.53
N VAL A 407 6.26 13.53 -13.15
CA VAL A 407 7.62 13.11 -13.50
C VAL A 407 8.36 12.82 -12.20
N MET A 408 8.79 11.58 -12.02
CA MET A 408 9.63 11.17 -10.89
C MET A 408 11.10 11.17 -11.34
N LEU A 409 11.92 11.91 -10.62
CA LEU A 409 13.34 12.09 -10.85
C LEU A 409 14.09 11.57 -9.63
N ILE A 410 15.08 10.72 -9.85
CA ILE A 410 15.85 10.03 -8.81
C ILE A 410 17.31 10.42 -8.99
N ASN A 411 17.91 11.09 -8.01
CA ASN A 411 19.34 11.35 -7.97
C ASN A 411 20.03 10.39 -7.02
N SER A 412 20.80 9.44 -7.56
CA SER A 412 21.56 8.45 -6.79
C SER A 412 23.01 8.86 -6.48
N SER A 413 23.42 10.09 -6.82
CA SER A 413 24.73 10.61 -6.43
C SER A 413 24.75 10.97 -4.94
N PRO A 414 25.76 10.54 -4.18
CA PRO A 414 25.84 10.85 -2.75
C PRO A 414 26.22 12.31 -2.46
N ASP A 415 26.89 12.99 -3.40
CA ASP A 415 27.53 14.29 -3.20
C ASP A 415 27.15 15.36 -4.21
N THR A 416 26.53 14.99 -5.34
CA THR A 416 26.29 15.90 -6.44
C THR A 416 24.83 16.30 -6.56
N SER A 417 24.56 17.61 -6.50
CA SER A 417 23.29 18.18 -6.94
C SER A 417 23.27 18.33 -8.45
N TYR A 418 22.21 17.87 -9.10
CA TYR A 418 22.04 18.01 -10.55
C TYR A 418 20.98 19.05 -10.89
N PRO A 419 21.33 20.12 -11.60
CA PRO A 419 20.33 20.90 -12.32
C PRO A 419 19.78 20.04 -13.46
N VAL A 420 18.46 20.02 -13.63
CA VAL A 420 17.76 19.20 -14.63
C VAL A 420 16.99 20.10 -15.57
N ALA A 421 17.14 19.88 -16.87
CA ALA A 421 16.30 20.43 -17.92
C ALA A 421 15.36 19.32 -18.43
N VAL A 422 14.03 19.56 -18.39
CA VAL A 422 13.01 18.59 -18.84
C VAL A 422 12.43 19.01 -20.17
N ASP A 423 12.63 18.18 -21.18
CA ASP A 423 12.07 18.31 -22.52
C ASP A 423 10.82 17.45 -22.68
N TYR A 424 9.72 18.06 -23.10
CA TYR A 424 8.43 17.37 -23.27
C TYR A 424 8.08 17.19 -24.74
N ALA A 425 7.89 15.92 -25.17
CA ALA A 425 7.28 15.60 -26.44
C ALA A 425 5.78 15.31 -26.26
N GLY A 426 4.96 16.01 -27.03
CA GLY A 426 3.49 15.81 -26.98
C GLY A 426 2.79 16.36 -25.74
N PHE A 427 3.46 17.23 -24.99
CA PHE A 427 2.93 17.92 -23.83
C PHE A 427 3.50 19.35 -23.78
N THR A 428 2.65 20.33 -23.52
CA THR A 428 3.06 21.70 -23.29
C THR A 428 2.71 22.07 -21.85
N PRO A 429 3.69 22.31 -20.97
CA PRO A 429 3.41 22.65 -19.59
C PRO A 429 2.75 24.01 -19.43
N ALA A 430 1.89 24.17 -18.45
CA ALA A 430 1.35 25.45 -18.03
C ALA A 430 2.46 26.35 -17.48
N ALA A 431 2.27 27.65 -17.65
CA ALA A 431 3.14 28.64 -17.00
C ALA A 431 2.99 28.58 -15.47
N GLY A 432 4.07 28.87 -14.75
CA GLY A 432 4.12 28.89 -13.29
C GLY A 432 4.91 27.71 -12.70
N ALA A 433 5.11 27.76 -11.39
CA ALA A 433 5.84 26.73 -10.68
C ALA A 433 4.97 25.47 -10.48
N PRO A 434 5.50 24.27 -10.75
CA PRO A 434 4.81 23.00 -10.52
C PRO A 434 4.73 22.67 -9.03
N THR A 435 3.94 21.67 -8.68
CA THR A 435 4.01 21.03 -7.37
C THR A 435 5.16 20.04 -7.36
N VAL A 436 6.06 20.17 -6.40
CA VAL A 436 7.25 19.32 -6.24
C VAL A 436 7.19 18.63 -4.88
N LEU A 437 7.30 17.32 -4.91
CA LEU A 437 7.45 16.49 -3.72
C LEU A 437 8.88 15.99 -3.68
N THR A 438 9.53 16.05 -2.51
CA THR A 438 10.93 15.64 -2.37
C THR A 438 11.14 14.86 -1.08
N HIS A 439 11.92 13.77 -1.18
CA HIS A 439 12.49 13.04 -0.07
C HIS A 439 14.00 12.94 -0.26
N VAL A 440 14.77 13.28 0.76
CA VAL A 440 16.24 13.32 0.73
C VAL A 440 16.82 12.46 1.84
N ASN A 441 18.13 12.19 1.76
CA ASN A 441 18.85 11.43 2.79
C ASN A 441 18.62 12.00 4.20
N GLY A 442 18.29 11.13 5.16
CA GLY A 442 17.99 11.48 6.54
C GLY A 442 16.65 12.15 6.80
N ALA A 443 15.83 12.40 5.76
CA ALA A 443 14.49 12.94 5.94
C ALA A 443 13.54 11.89 6.52
N THR A 444 12.68 12.31 7.45
CA THR A 444 11.63 11.46 8.06
C THR A 444 10.25 11.69 7.43
N ALA A 445 10.17 12.52 6.40
CA ALA A 445 8.93 12.83 5.70
C ALA A 445 9.19 13.37 4.29
N ILE A 446 8.21 13.18 3.41
CA ILE A 446 8.17 13.82 2.10
C ILE A 446 7.77 15.28 2.29
N THR A 447 8.56 16.19 1.75
CA THR A 447 8.23 17.63 1.69
C THR A 447 7.46 17.95 0.41
N THR A 448 6.60 18.95 0.49
CA THR A 448 5.86 19.47 -0.68
C THR A 448 6.07 20.96 -0.82
N ALA A 449 6.42 21.41 -2.00
CA ALA A 449 6.63 22.81 -2.32
C ALA A 449 6.07 23.15 -3.71
N THR A 450 5.87 24.44 -3.96
CA THR A 450 5.63 24.98 -5.31
C THR A 450 6.88 25.75 -5.69
N THR A 451 7.78 25.14 -6.46
CA THR A 451 9.12 25.67 -6.71
C THR A 451 9.67 25.24 -8.06
N GLY A 452 10.70 25.92 -8.54
CA GLY A 452 11.30 25.67 -9.84
C GLY A 452 10.37 26.02 -11.00
N THR A 453 10.63 25.42 -12.13
CA THR A 453 9.77 25.52 -13.32
C THR A 453 9.39 24.14 -13.81
N ALA A 454 8.37 24.03 -14.65
CA ALA A 454 7.99 22.75 -15.25
C ALA A 454 9.13 22.13 -16.08
N THR A 455 10.01 22.94 -16.62
CA THR A 455 11.14 22.55 -17.47
C THR A 455 12.51 22.62 -16.79
N GLY A 456 12.56 23.00 -15.51
CA GLY A 456 13.83 23.10 -14.78
C GLY A 456 13.67 22.84 -13.30
N GLN A 457 14.45 21.90 -12.80
CA GLN A 457 14.50 21.51 -11.37
C GLN A 457 15.96 21.38 -10.93
N THR A 458 16.20 21.38 -9.63
CA THR A 458 17.48 21.00 -9.03
C THR A 458 17.25 19.80 -8.13
N LEU A 459 17.96 18.72 -8.39
CA LEU A 459 17.87 17.48 -7.60
C LEU A 459 18.97 17.46 -6.56
N PRO A 460 18.66 17.52 -5.26
CA PRO A 460 19.67 17.34 -4.22
C PRO A 460 20.36 15.97 -4.32
N PRO A 461 21.54 15.79 -3.70
CA PRO A 461 22.14 14.48 -3.57
C PRO A 461 21.18 13.49 -2.88
N LEU A 462 21.24 12.20 -3.26
CA LEU A 462 20.42 11.12 -2.70
C LEU A 462 18.96 11.54 -2.54
N SER A 463 18.33 12.00 -3.62
CA SER A 463 16.97 12.51 -3.58
C SER A 463 16.01 11.78 -4.51
N LEU A 464 14.77 11.67 -4.03
CA LEU A 464 13.60 11.23 -4.80
C LEU A 464 12.67 12.42 -4.94
N THR A 465 12.45 12.89 -6.16
CA THR A 465 11.68 14.10 -6.47
C THR A 465 10.57 13.79 -7.47
N THR A 466 9.32 14.10 -7.13
CA THR A 466 8.20 14.03 -8.07
C THR A 466 7.68 15.40 -8.40
N VAL A 467 7.69 15.74 -9.70
CA VAL A 467 7.22 17.03 -10.25
C VAL A 467 5.87 16.80 -10.91
N VAL A 468 4.83 17.46 -10.42
CA VAL A 468 3.48 17.40 -11.00
C VAL A 468 3.22 18.64 -11.83
N VAL A 469 3.10 18.45 -13.14
CA VAL A 469 3.01 19.50 -14.14
C VAL A 469 1.62 19.49 -14.79
N ARG A 470 0.99 20.65 -14.85
CA ARG A 470 -0.28 20.84 -15.55
C ARG A 470 -0.04 21.14 -17.04
N PRO A 471 -0.95 20.71 -17.94
CA PRO A 471 -0.87 21.15 -19.34
C PRO A 471 -1.26 22.63 -19.47
N ALA A 472 -0.65 23.34 -20.45
CA ALA A 472 -0.95 24.75 -20.75
C ALA A 472 -2.40 24.95 -21.22
N ALA A 473 -2.96 23.95 -21.89
CA ALA A 473 -4.36 23.89 -22.26
C ALA A 473 -4.89 22.48 -21.95
N LEU A 474 -6.14 22.41 -21.50
CA LEU A 474 -6.84 21.13 -21.36
C LEU A 474 -6.83 20.42 -22.73
N GLN A 475 -6.65 19.10 -22.72
CA GLN A 475 -6.82 18.34 -23.96
C GLN A 475 -8.22 18.60 -24.48
N ALA A 476 -8.29 18.99 -25.78
CA ALA A 476 -9.57 19.23 -26.43
C ALA A 476 -10.48 18.01 -26.25
N GLY A 477 -11.66 18.23 -25.70
CA GLY A 477 -12.65 17.18 -25.50
C GLY A 477 -12.77 16.64 -24.07
N LEU A 478 -11.95 17.04 -23.11
CA LEU A 478 -12.16 16.72 -21.70
C LEU A 478 -13.28 17.60 -21.08
N PRO A 479 -13.96 17.13 -20.01
CA PRO A 479 -14.91 17.95 -19.26
C PRO A 479 -14.25 19.20 -18.68
N GLY A 480 -14.99 20.30 -18.58
CA GLY A 480 -14.59 21.49 -17.84
C GLY A 480 -14.53 21.20 -16.33
N ALA A 481 -13.82 22.04 -15.58
CA ALA A 481 -13.82 21.92 -14.12
C ALA A 481 -15.22 22.15 -13.53
N PRO A 482 -15.64 21.39 -12.49
CA PRO A 482 -16.85 21.74 -11.72
C PRO A 482 -16.68 23.12 -11.06
N GLY A 483 -17.81 23.79 -10.81
CA GLY A 483 -17.80 25.05 -10.08
C GLY A 483 -17.34 24.87 -8.61
N ARG A 484 -17.09 25.98 -7.92
CA ARG A 484 -16.65 25.98 -6.51
C ARG A 484 -17.67 25.23 -5.64
N PRO A 485 -17.26 24.21 -4.88
CA PRO A 485 -18.15 23.49 -3.97
C PRO A 485 -18.57 24.32 -2.77
N ALA A 486 -19.70 23.95 -2.15
CA ALA A 486 -20.18 24.47 -0.89
C ALA A 486 -20.51 23.32 0.06
N ALA A 487 -20.22 23.48 1.35
CA ALA A 487 -20.62 22.53 2.39
C ALA A 487 -21.90 22.99 3.09
N SER A 488 -22.78 22.04 3.39
CA SER A 488 -23.97 22.22 4.19
C SER A 488 -24.15 21.02 5.13
N ASN A 489 -25.04 21.15 6.13
CA ASN A 489 -25.31 20.09 7.11
C ASN A 489 -24.03 19.52 7.74
N VAL A 490 -23.07 20.39 8.03
CA VAL A 490 -21.80 19.98 8.65
C VAL A 490 -22.07 19.59 10.10
N THR A 491 -21.79 18.32 10.41
CA THR A 491 -21.84 17.76 11.76
C THR A 491 -20.42 17.49 12.27
N ASP A 492 -20.29 16.80 13.37
CA ASP A 492 -18.99 16.35 13.88
C ASP A 492 -18.35 15.23 13.01
N ARG A 493 -19.16 14.49 12.24
CA ARG A 493 -18.71 13.33 11.46
C ARG A 493 -19.19 13.28 10.01
N ALA A 494 -19.95 14.27 9.55
CA ALA A 494 -20.49 14.29 8.20
C ALA A 494 -20.68 15.71 7.67
N ALA A 495 -20.76 15.83 6.34
CA ALA A 495 -21.15 17.04 5.63
C ALA A 495 -21.83 16.68 4.31
N VAL A 496 -22.65 17.58 3.79
CA VAL A 496 -23.12 17.51 2.41
C VAL A 496 -22.32 18.52 1.60
N VAL A 497 -21.63 18.05 0.57
CA VAL A 497 -20.88 18.89 -0.38
C VAL A 497 -21.65 18.95 -1.68
N SER A 498 -21.95 20.15 -2.18
CA SER A 498 -22.63 20.39 -3.44
C SER A 498 -21.83 21.34 -4.33
N TRP A 499 -21.98 21.24 -5.67
CA TRP A 499 -21.22 22.03 -6.62
C TRP A 499 -21.99 22.33 -7.90
N PRO A 500 -21.68 23.43 -8.60
CA PRO A 500 -22.17 23.66 -9.95
C PRO A 500 -21.62 22.62 -10.93
N ALA A 501 -22.48 22.12 -11.83
CA ALA A 501 -22.11 21.11 -12.80
C ALA A 501 -20.94 21.58 -13.71
N ALA A 502 -20.08 20.65 -14.07
CA ALA A 502 -19.06 20.86 -15.08
C ALA A 502 -19.68 20.89 -16.49
N VAL A 503 -19.05 21.64 -17.39
CA VAL A 503 -19.44 21.61 -18.82
C VAL A 503 -18.88 20.33 -19.43
N PRO A 504 -19.71 19.50 -20.11
CA PRO A 504 -19.23 18.33 -20.82
C PRO A 504 -18.20 18.67 -21.90
N GLY A 505 -17.23 17.80 -22.11
CA GLY A 505 -16.32 17.86 -23.24
C GLY A 505 -16.90 17.18 -24.50
N ALA A 506 -16.08 16.40 -25.20
CA ALA A 506 -16.54 15.61 -26.38
C ALA A 506 -17.43 14.42 -25.99
N ARG A 507 -17.47 14.05 -24.72
CA ARG A 507 -18.24 12.94 -24.17
C ARG A 507 -19.08 13.39 -22.97
N PRO A 508 -20.23 12.74 -22.70
CA PRO A 508 -21.05 13.09 -21.56
C PRO A 508 -20.34 12.78 -20.23
N ILE A 509 -20.55 13.64 -19.23
CA ILE A 509 -20.11 13.41 -17.85
C ILE A 509 -20.99 12.29 -17.27
N VAL A 510 -20.37 11.26 -16.70
CA VAL A 510 -21.08 10.12 -16.09
C VAL A 510 -21.03 10.14 -14.57
N LYS A 511 -20.02 10.82 -13.97
CA LYS A 511 -19.92 10.96 -12.52
C LYS A 511 -19.03 12.13 -12.11
N TYR A 512 -19.17 12.50 -10.85
CA TYR A 512 -18.28 13.40 -10.12
C TYR A 512 -17.64 12.63 -8.98
N GLU A 513 -16.39 12.93 -8.70
CA GLU A 513 -15.60 12.36 -7.61
C GLU A 513 -15.25 13.49 -6.63
N LEU A 514 -15.58 13.29 -5.34
CA LEU A 514 -15.20 14.19 -4.27
C LEU A 514 -13.88 13.73 -3.67
N HIS A 515 -12.88 14.59 -3.67
CA HIS A 515 -11.54 14.30 -3.19
C HIS A 515 -11.19 15.19 -2.00
N ARG A 516 -10.58 14.59 -0.96
CA ARG A 516 -9.91 15.31 0.12
C ARG A 516 -8.48 15.61 -0.31
N GLN A 517 -8.05 16.85 -0.07
CA GLN A 517 -6.66 17.25 -0.23
C GLN A 517 -5.92 17.12 1.12
N ASN A 518 -4.86 16.35 1.14
CA ASN A 518 -3.95 16.23 2.27
C ASN A 518 -2.52 16.47 1.74
N GLY A 519 -2.12 17.75 1.71
CA GLY A 519 -0.90 18.17 1.00
C GLY A 519 -0.98 17.83 -0.50
N ALA A 520 -0.03 17.07 -1.01
CA ALA A 520 -0.01 16.61 -2.41
C ALA A 520 -0.88 15.37 -2.67
N VAL A 521 -1.34 14.69 -1.61
CA VAL A 521 -2.16 13.48 -1.73
C VAL A 521 -3.63 13.88 -1.90
N SER A 522 -4.28 13.32 -2.91
CA SER A 522 -5.71 13.43 -3.14
C SER A 522 -6.38 12.09 -2.81
N GLU A 523 -7.20 12.06 -1.78
CA GLU A 523 -7.95 10.88 -1.35
C GLU A 523 -9.39 10.99 -1.84
N GLN A 524 -9.88 10.00 -2.58
CA GLN A 524 -11.28 9.98 -3.00
C GLN A 524 -12.17 9.64 -1.80
N LEU A 525 -13.06 10.57 -1.42
CA LEU A 525 -14.03 10.39 -0.36
C LEU A 525 -15.31 9.72 -0.85
N GLY A 526 -15.60 9.83 -2.15
CA GLY A 526 -16.76 9.20 -2.77
C GLY A 526 -17.08 9.75 -4.15
N GLU A 527 -18.11 9.18 -4.79
CA GLU A 527 -18.53 9.54 -6.13
C GLU A 527 -20.05 9.54 -6.28
N THR A 528 -20.56 10.30 -7.23
CA THR A 528 -22.00 10.41 -7.54
C THR A 528 -22.21 10.83 -8.98
N ALA A 529 -23.32 10.41 -9.59
CA ALA A 529 -23.76 10.94 -10.88
C ALA A 529 -24.38 12.35 -10.78
N GLY A 530 -24.79 12.77 -9.57
CA GLY A 530 -25.35 14.08 -9.32
C GLY A 530 -24.30 15.14 -8.94
N THR A 531 -24.75 16.33 -8.59
CA THR A 531 -23.92 17.47 -8.22
C THR A 531 -23.87 17.71 -6.71
N SER A 532 -24.11 16.67 -5.92
CA SER A 532 -24.08 16.72 -4.45
C SER A 532 -23.72 15.34 -3.91
N TYR A 533 -22.89 15.31 -2.86
CA TYR A 533 -22.50 14.08 -2.17
C TYR A 533 -22.51 14.28 -0.64
N ALA A 534 -23.10 13.31 0.07
CA ALA A 534 -23.06 13.27 1.52
C ALA A 534 -21.81 12.49 1.95
N VAL A 535 -20.82 13.18 2.48
CA VAL A 535 -19.60 12.57 3.01
C VAL A 535 -19.77 12.26 4.49
N GLY A 536 -19.50 11.02 4.88
CA GLY A 536 -19.52 10.53 6.26
C GLY A 536 -18.15 10.09 6.75
N ASN A 537 -18.11 9.52 7.95
CA ASN A 537 -16.89 9.00 8.60
C ASN A 537 -15.77 10.05 8.77
N LEU A 538 -16.14 11.32 8.85
CA LEU A 538 -15.21 12.39 9.10
C LEU A 538 -14.77 12.38 10.58
N LYS A 539 -13.58 12.89 10.87
CA LYS A 539 -13.10 13.07 12.25
C LYS A 539 -13.68 14.36 12.82
N PRO A 540 -14.16 14.34 14.08
CA PRO A 540 -14.66 15.55 14.76
C PRO A 540 -13.58 16.64 14.90
N GLY A 541 -14.02 17.89 14.93
CA GLY A 541 -13.14 19.05 15.14
C GLY A 541 -12.02 19.18 14.11
N THR A 542 -12.19 18.58 12.93
CA THR A 542 -11.13 18.46 11.92
C THR A 542 -11.45 19.33 10.70
N THR A 543 -10.46 20.08 10.25
CA THR A 543 -10.57 20.87 9.02
C THR A 543 -10.27 20.00 7.80
N TYR A 544 -11.19 20.03 6.85
CA TYR A 544 -11.09 19.33 5.57
C TYR A 544 -11.00 20.32 4.42
N THR A 545 -10.05 20.10 3.53
CA THR A 545 -10.01 20.78 2.23
C THR A 545 -10.38 19.75 1.16
N VAL A 546 -11.43 20.03 0.41
CA VAL A 546 -11.95 19.11 -0.62
C VAL A 546 -12.08 19.82 -1.96
N ASN A 547 -12.00 19.04 -3.03
CA ASN A 547 -12.31 19.46 -4.39
C ASN A 547 -13.13 18.39 -5.11
N VAL A 548 -13.69 18.73 -6.26
CA VAL A 548 -14.50 17.85 -7.08
C VAL A 548 -13.92 17.79 -8.47
N ILE A 549 -13.88 16.60 -9.06
CA ILE A 549 -13.57 16.38 -10.46
C ILE A 549 -14.75 15.72 -11.17
N ALA A 550 -14.91 15.99 -12.46
CA ALA A 550 -15.91 15.35 -13.33
C ALA A 550 -15.23 14.29 -14.19
N ARG A 551 -15.88 13.15 -14.39
CA ARG A 551 -15.41 12.08 -15.25
C ARG A 551 -16.40 11.83 -16.39
N ASP A 552 -15.90 11.74 -17.62
CA ASP A 552 -16.69 11.42 -18.80
C ASP A 552 -16.83 9.92 -19.07
N SER A 553 -17.66 9.54 -20.03
CA SER A 553 -17.93 8.15 -20.39
C SER A 553 -16.75 7.42 -21.05
N GLY A 554 -15.68 8.10 -21.36
CA GLY A 554 -14.42 7.54 -21.87
C GLY A 554 -13.31 7.49 -20.83
N GLY A 555 -13.61 7.83 -19.54
CA GLY A 555 -12.63 7.89 -18.48
C GLY A 555 -11.86 9.21 -18.39
N GLY A 556 -12.08 10.15 -19.31
CA GLY A 556 -11.48 11.48 -19.29
C GLY A 556 -11.93 12.29 -18.08
N VAL A 557 -11.00 13.02 -17.45
CA VAL A 557 -11.22 13.71 -16.18
C VAL A 557 -10.99 15.20 -16.35
N SER A 558 -11.86 15.98 -15.70
CA SER A 558 -11.74 17.45 -15.65
C SER A 558 -10.56 17.91 -14.79
N TRP A 559 -10.20 19.17 -14.90
CA TRP A 559 -9.52 19.85 -13.79
C TRP A 559 -10.35 19.78 -12.52
N ALA A 560 -9.67 19.81 -11.38
CA ALA A 560 -10.35 19.93 -10.09
C ALA A 560 -11.09 21.27 -9.99
N SER A 561 -12.22 21.28 -9.29
CA SER A 561 -12.88 22.50 -8.87
C SER A 561 -11.96 23.36 -8.01
N PRO A 562 -12.25 24.67 -7.81
CA PRO A 562 -11.65 25.41 -6.72
C PRO A 562 -11.84 24.67 -5.39
N PRO A 563 -10.87 24.73 -4.45
CA PRO A 563 -10.96 24.01 -3.20
C PRO A 563 -12.06 24.64 -2.31
N LEU A 564 -12.72 23.76 -1.53
CA LEU A 564 -13.59 24.10 -0.42
C LEU A 564 -12.91 23.66 0.87
N THR A 565 -12.82 24.58 1.84
CA THR A 565 -12.38 24.24 3.20
C THR A 565 -13.56 24.35 4.15
N PHE A 566 -13.78 23.32 4.98
CA PHE A 566 -14.79 23.34 6.06
C PHE A 566 -14.25 22.58 7.28
N THR A 567 -14.76 22.89 8.47
CA THR A 567 -14.37 22.24 9.72
C THR A 567 -15.57 21.49 10.28
N THR A 568 -15.40 20.22 10.60
CA THR A 568 -16.41 19.42 11.31
C THR A 568 -16.61 19.95 12.73
N GLY A 569 -17.82 19.83 13.25
CA GLY A 569 -18.14 20.19 14.63
C GLY A 569 -17.26 19.42 15.63
N THR A 570 -17.06 19.98 16.82
CA THR A 570 -16.57 19.19 17.95
C THR A 570 -17.62 18.14 18.32
N PRO A 571 -17.22 16.96 18.87
CA PRO A 571 -18.22 16.00 19.32
C PRO A 571 -19.17 16.71 20.26
N ALA A 572 -20.47 16.76 19.95
CA ALA A 572 -21.46 17.01 20.98
C ALA A 572 -21.19 15.93 22.04
N THR A 573 -21.12 16.31 23.30
CA THR A 573 -21.17 15.36 24.39
C THR A 573 -22.50 14.62 24.23
N SER A 574 -22.45 13.46 23.58
CA SER A 574 -23.65 12.66 23.36
C SER A 574 -24.20 12.30 24.73
N SER A 575 -25.48 12.50 24.92
CA SER A 575 -26.18 12.16 26.17
C SER A 575 -26.13 10.65 26.47
N CYS A 576 -25.54 9.84 25.58
CA CYS A 576 -25.34 8.42 25.77
C CYS A 576 -24.12 7.90 25.03
N ALA A 577 -23.52 6.82 25.54
CA ALA A 577 -22.51 6.02 24.85
C ALA A 577 -22.96 4.56 24.80
N VAL A 578 -22.62 3.88 23.73
CA VAL A 578 -22.86 2.44 23.56
C VAL A 578 -21.56 1.76 23.21
N ARG A 579 -21.22 0.70 23.92
CA ARG A 579 -20.15 -0.22 23.59
C ARG A 579 -20.78 -1.54 23.14
N PHE A 580 -20.53 -1.92 21.91
CA PHE A 580 -20.96 -3.20 21.35
C PHE A 580 -19.79 -4.16 21.30
N THR A 581 -20.01 -5.40 21.75
CA THR A 581 -19.00 -6.43 21.74
C THR A 581 -19.61 -7.73 21.19
N ASP A 582 -18.99 -8.28 20.16
CA ASP A 582 -19.21 -9.65 19.71
C ASP A 582 -18.39 -10.59 20.61
N GLN A 583 -19.07 -11.34 21.48
CA GLN A 583 -18.41 -12.18 22.48
C GLN A 583 -18.06 -13.59 21.99
N THR A 584 -18.89 -14.14 21.10
CA THR A 584 -18.74 -15.50 20.58
C THR A 584 -19.47 -15.62 19.26
N ASP A 585 -18.78 -16.01 18.20
CA ASP A 585 -19.32 -16.20 16.85
C ASP A 585 -19.16 -17.68 16.44
N TRP A 586 -20.22 -18.31 15.85
CA TRP A 586 -20.22 -19.72 15.41
C TRP A 586 -20.68 -19.88 13.94
N ALA A 587 -20.34 -18.93 13.08
CA ALA A 587 -20.55 -18.98 11.63
C ALA A 587 -22.01 -18.84 11.11
N SER A 588 -23.02 -18.92 11.96
CA SER A 588 -24.43 -18.67 11.60
C SER A 588 -25.15 -17.80 12.65
N GLY A 589 -24.45 -17.45 13.72
CA GLY A 589 -24.94 -16.59 14.79
C GLY A 589 -23.83 -16.20 15.76
N TYR A 590 -24.12 -15.26 16.64
CA TYR A 590 -23.16 -14.76 17.61
C TYR A 590 -23.87 -14.23 18.86
N VAL A 591 -23.12 -14.11 19.95
CA VAL A 591 -23.57 -13.44 21.18
C VAL A 591 -23.13 -11.99 21.14
N GLY A 592 -24.07 -11.06 21.03
CA GLY A 592 -23.81 -9.62 21.12
C GLY A 592 -24.05 -9.12 22.56
N ALA A 593 -23.05 -8.45 23.13
CA ALA A 593 -23.21 -7.68 24.38
C ALA A 593 -23.21 -6.19 24.07
N VAL A 594 -24.17 -5.48 24.68
CA VAL A 594 -24.34 -4.03 24.48
C VAL A 594 -24.31 -3.34 25.84
N GLU A 595 -23.23 -2.63 26.12
CA GLU A 595 -23.13 -1.75 27.29
C GLU A 595 -23.65 -0.37 26.93
N ILE A 596 -24.65 0.11 27.64
CA ILE A 596 -25.29 1.41 27.47
C ILE A 596 -24.86 2.30 28.63
N THR A 597 -24.26 3.45 28.37
CA THR A 597 -23.90 4.46 29.37
C THR A 597 -24.76 5.70 29.15
N ASN A 598 -25.44 6.17 30.19
CA ASN A 598 -26.16 7.43 30.17
C ASN A 598 -25.24 8.59 30.58
N ASN A 599 -24.89 9.47 29.64
CA ASN A 599 -24.08 10.65 29.87
C ASN A 599 -24.96 11.93 30.05
N GLY A 600 -26.28 11.80 29.86
CA GLY A 600 -27.26 12.86 29.98
C GLY A 600 -27.91 12.93 31.36
N ALA A 601 -29.07 13.59 31.44
CA ALA A 601 -29.89 13.60 32.65
C ALA A 601 -30.35 12.17 33.03
N PRO A 602 -30.57 11.87 34.32
CA PRO A 602 -31.08 10.57 34.75
C PRO A 602 -32.34 10.15 33.97
N VAL A 603 -32.39 8.91 33.53
CA VAL A 603 -33.57 8.35 32.84
C VAL A 603 -34.20 7.24 33.68
N ASN A 604 -35.51 7.11 33.61
CA ASN A 604 -36.25 6.00 34.19
C ASN A 604 -37.11 5.36 33.08
N GLY A 605 -36.62 4.31 32.54
CA GLY A 605 -37.07 3.71 31.28
C GLY A 605 -36.27 4.19 30.09
N TRP A 606 -35.67 3.25 29.39
CA TRP A 606 -34.90 3.53 28.18
C TRP A 606 -35.27 2.55 27.06
N THR A 607 -35.06 3.05 25.83
CA THR A 607 -35.21 2.27 24.60
C THR A 607 -33.95 2.45 23.80
N LEU A 608 -33.22 1.36 23.58
CA LEU A 608 -32.11 1.28 22.64
C LEU A 608 -32.63 0.88 21.25
N GLY A 609 -32.15 1.51 20.20
CA GLY A 609 -32.47 1.16 18.81
C GLY A 609 -31.22 1.08 17.95
N PHE A 610 -31.19 0.13 17.01
CA PHE A 610 -30.19 0.05 15.93
C PHE A 610 -30.81 -0.63 14.70
N THR A 611 -30.09 -0.55 13.56
CA THR A 611 -30.51 -1.19 12.33
C THR A 611 -29.43 -2.19 11.88
N TRP A 612 -29.86 -3.40 11.50
CA TRP A 612 -28.95 -4.36 10.91
C TRP A 612 -28.36 -3.83 9.59
N PRO A 613 -27.04 -3.91 9.42
CA PRO A 613 -26.40 -3.46 8.18
C PRO A 613 -26.81 -4.29 6.95
N ARG A 614 -27.33 -5.51 7.16
CA ARG A 614 -27.68 -6.44 6.08
C ARG A 614 -29.02 -7.12 6.31
N PRO A 615 -29.79 -7.41 5.23
CA PRO A 615 -31.13 -7.99 5.34
C PRO A 615 -31.14 -9.46 5.80
N TRP A 616 -30.00 -10.15 5.77
CA TRP A 616 -29.83 -11.52 6.23
C TRP A 616 -29.40 -11.64 7.69
N GLN A 617 -29.38 -10.53 8.43
CA GLN A 617 -29.13 -10.51 9.86
C GLN A 617 -30.45 -10.40 10.62
N SER A 618 -30.58 -11.15 11.70
CA SER A 618 -31.80 -11.17 12.50
C SER A 618 -31.50 -11.36 13.98
N LEU A 619 -32.44 -10.87 14.79
CA LEU A 619 -32.46 -11.08 16.23
C LEU A 619 -32.93 -12.51 16.53
N GLY A 620 -32.17 -13.24 17.32
CA GLY A 620 -32.60 -14.49 17.98
C GLY A 620 -33.21 -14.20 19.34
N SER A 621 -32.68 -14.83 20.38
CA SER A 621 -33.08 -14.54 21.77
C SER A 621 -32.27 -13.38 22.35
N GLY A 622 -32.85 -12.65 23.31
CA GLY A 622 -32.17 -11.62 24.05
C GLY A 622 -32.48 -11.66 25.54
N TRP A 623 -31.65 -10.99 26.36
CA TRP A 623 -31.77 -10.93 27.82
C TRP A 623 -31.48 -9.57 28.36
N SER A 624 -31.91 -9.28 29.57
CA SER A 624 -31.77 -8.00 30.27
C SER A 624 -32.44 -6.81 29.57
N ALA A 625 -33.31 -7.10 28.59
CA ALA A 625 -34.19 -6.13 27.93
C ALA A 625 -35.32 -6.89 27.20
N THR A 626 -36.42 -6.20 26.93
CA THR A 626 -37.44 -6.72 26.01
C THR A 626 -37.05 -6.37 24.58
N TRP A 627 -36.62 -7.39 23.81
CA TRP A 627 -36.12 -7.25 22.48
C TRP A 627 -37.19 -7.46 21.41
N THR A 628 -37.20 -6.62 20.39
CA THR A 628 -38.09 -6.73 19.23
C THR A 628 -37.37 -6.36 17.95
N GLN A 629 -37.76 -6.96 16.82
CA GLN A 629 -37.27 -6.61 15.49
C GLN A 629 -38.44 -6.39 14.53
N THR A 630 -38.35 -5.33 13.71
CA THR A 630 -39.27 -5.08 12.61
C THR A 630 -38.46 -4.75 11.35
N GLY A 631 -38.48 -5.65 10.37
CA GLY A 631 -37.54 -5.58 9.23
C GLY A 631 -36.10 -5.64 9.72
N SER A 632 -35.26 -4.70 9.32
CA SER A 632 -33.89 -4.58 9.79
C SER A 632 -33.75 -3.78 11.10
N ASN A 633 -34.81 -3.17 11.62
CA ASN A 633 -34.74 -2.33 12.82
C ASN A 633 -34.93 -3.17 14.08
N VAL A 634 -33.97 -3.07 14.99
CA VAL A 634 -33.98 -3.75 16.30
C VAL A 634 -34.20 -2.73 17.39
N LYS A 635 -35.01 -3.11 18.37
CA LYS A 635 -35.30 -2.30 19.55
C LYS A 635 -35.19 -3.16 20.81
N ALA A 636 -34.53 -2.63 21.83
CA ALA A 636 -34.48 -3.18 23.19
C ALA A 636 -35.04 -2.18 24.17
N VAL A 637 -36.03 -2.60 24.98
CA VAL A 637 -36.67 -1.78 25.99
C VAL A 637 -36.24 -2.26 27.37
N SER A 638 -35.91 -1.35 28.26
CA SER A 638 -35.50 -1.62 29.64
C SER A 638 -36.48 -2.50 30.40
N GLU A 639 -35.97 -3.35 31.27
CA GLU A 639 -36.74 -4.10 32.27
C GLU A 639 -36.78 -3.35 33.61
N PRO A 640 -37.71 -3.69 34.52
CA PRO A 640 -37.82 -2.98 35.81
C PRO A 640 -36.51 -2.92 36.61
N GLY A 641 -35.67 -3.98 36.49
CA GLY A 641 -34.39 -4.06 37.22
C GLY A 641 -33.25 -3.18 36.71
N ASN A 642 -33.36 -2.65 35.48
CA ASN A 642 -32.33 -1.80 34.86
C ASN A 642 -32.87 -0.54 34.18
N ALA A 643 -34.13 -0.21 34.44
CA ALA A 643 -34.81 0.93 33.84
C ALA A 643 -34.21 2.28 34.28
N SER A 644 -33.71 2.38 35.51
CA SER A 644 -33.15 3.60 36.04
C SER A 644 -31.64 3.69 35.75
N LEU A 645 -31.23 4.69 34.98
CA LEU A 645 -29.84 5.02 34.71
C LEU A 645 -29.57 6.49 35.13
N ALA A 646 -28.82 6.64 36.21
CA ALA A 646 -28.32 7.94 36.62
C ALA A 646 -27.28 8.45 35.59
N THR A 647 -26.96 9.75 35.65
CA THR A 647 -25.86 10.34 34.86
C THR A 647 -24.57 9.59 35.15
N GLY A 648 -23.87 9.12 34.13
CA GLY A 648 -22.63 8.32 34.22
C GLY A 648 -22.86 6.84 34.52
N ALA A 649 -24.08 6.38 34.79
CA ALA A 649 -24.39 4.98 35.03
C ALA A 649 -24.46 4.18 33.72
N SER A 650 -24.07 2.90 33.80
CA SER A 650 -24.14 1.96 32.68
C SER A 650 -24.97 0.72 33.01
N THR A 651 -25.53 0.12 31.99
CA THR A 651 -26.18 -1.20 32.03
C THR A 651 -25.75 -2.03 30.84
N THR A 652 -25.64 -3.34 31.02
CA THR A 652 -25.29 -4.28 29.93
C THR A 652 -26.48 -5.16 29.64
N ILE A 653 -26.81 -5.28 28.36
CA ILE A 653 -27.85 -6.16 27.81
C ILE A 653 -27.22 -7.03 26.75
N GLY A 654 -27.86 -8.13 26.39
CA GLY A 654 -27.31 -9.04 25.42
C GLY A 654 -28.37 -9.69 24.55
N PHE A 655 -27.91 -10.24 23.43
CA PHE A 655 -28.76 -10.98 22.51
C PHE A 655 -27.95 -12.01 21.70
N VAL A 656 -28.66 -12.97 21.14
CA VAL A 656 -28.16 -13.83 20.09
C VAL A 656 -28.53 -13.19 18.76
N GLY A 657 -27.55 -12.87 17.93
CA GLY A 657 -27.75 -12.48 16.54
C GLY A 657 -27.56 -13.66 15.61
N ASN A 658 -28.41 -13.79 14.58
CA ASN A 658 -28.27 -14.79 13.52
C ASN A 658 -27.96 -14.11 12.21
N TYR A 659 -27.18 -14.77 11.35
CA TYR A 659 -26.87 -14.28 10.02
C TYR A 659 -26.71 -15.43 9.01
N ALA A 660 -26.99 -15.15 7.73
CA ALA A 660 -26.85 -16.10 6.62
C ALA A 660 -25.87 -15.61 5.54
N GLY A 661 -24.98 -14.67 5.89
CA GLY A 661 -23.95 -14.06 5.04
C GLY A 661 -22.93 -13.34 5.94
N PRO A 662 -22.10 -12.45 5.44
CA PRO A 662 -21.11 -11.73 6.26
C PRO A 662 -21.74 -11.05 7.48
N ASN A 663 -21.18 -11.32 8.68
CA ASN A 663 -21.60 -10.69 9.92
C ASN A 663 -21.04 -9.28 10.04
N LEU A 664 -21.83 -8.27 9.67
CA LEU A 664 -21.47 -6.87 9.85
C LEU A 664 -22.14 -6.33 11.11
N LEU A 665 -21.34 -5.77 12.02
CA LEU A 665 -21.86 -5.25 13.28
C LEU A 665 -22.53 -3.90 13.08
N PRO A 666 -23.63 -3.58 13.82
CA PRO A 666 -24.22 -2.26 13.82
C PRO A 666 -23.25 -1.20 14.33
N THR A 667 -23.20 -0.05 13.68
CA THR A 667 -22.29 1.05 14.02
C THR A 667 -23.01 2.28 14.59
N VAL A 668 -24.35 2.33 14.48
CA VAL A 668 -25.17 3.44 14.96
C VAL A 668 -26.21 2.92 15.93
N PHE A 669 -26.22 3.45 17.13
CA PHE A 669 -27.18 3.16 18.18
C PHE A 669 -27.88 4.43 18.63
N THR A 670 -29.16 4.30 19.02
CA THR A 670 -29.93 5.40 19.61
C THR A 670 -30.42 4.99 20.99
N LEU A 671 -30.38 5.91 21.94
CA LEU A 671 -31.04 5.78 23.25
C LEU A 671 -32.16 6.81 23.34
N ASN A 672 -33.38 6.36 23.53
CA ASN A 672 -34.58 7.19 23.52
C ASN A 672 -34.67 8.13 22.29
N GLY A 673 -34.22 7.63 21.12
CA GLY A 673 -34.21 8.38 19.87
C GLY A 673 -32.99 9.28 19.66
N THR A 674 -32.14 9.47 20.65
CA THR A 674 -30.89 10.24 20.54
C THR A 674 -29.75 9.35 20.15
N VAL A 675 -28.99 9.74 19.13
CA VAL A 675 -27.81 8.96 18.65
C VAL A 675 -26.73 8.99 19.72
N CYS A 676 -26.26 7.79 20.10
CA CYS A 676 -25.19 7.58 21.06
C CYS A 676 -23.79 7.61 20.41
N THR A 677 -22.79 7.99 21.20
CA THR A 677 -21.41 7.71 20.83
C THR A 677 -21.18 6.21 20.87
N THR A 678 -20.73 5.59 19.76
CA THR A 678 -20.43 4.15 19.71
C THR A 678 -18.94 3.93 19.98
N ARG A 679 -18.65 3.03 20.91
CA ARG A 679 -17.29 2.51 21.20
C ARG A 679 -17.28 1.04 20.83
N GLN A 680 -16.35 0.62 20.03
CA GLN A 680 -16.08 -0.80 19.71
C GLN A 680 -15.03 -1.35 20.64
#